data_e3286078041ba854d2b55eb0b4752fba
#
_entry.id   e3286078041ba854d2b55eb0b4752fba
#
_cell.length_a   1.000
_cell.length_b   1.000
_cell.length_c   1.000
_cell.angle_alpha   90.00
_cell.angle_beta   90.00
_cell.angle_gamma   90.00
#
_symmetry.space_group_name_H-M   'P 1'
#
loop_
_entity.id
_entity.type
_entity.pdbx_description
1 polymer ?
#
loop_
_entity_poly.entity_id
_entity_poly.type
_entity_poly.pdbx_seq_one_letter_code
_entity_poly.pdbx_strand_id
1 'polypeptide(L)'
;MKKSVYSICGMCTVRCPIKVDVEDGIVNWIEGSPEDPGMAGRLCAKGSAGIAMLYDYERPKQPLIREGKRGEGRWREATWDEALNYIADKLKAVIDKHGARAVTLSDRGGPFRDLHRSFLKALGSPNYFNHDCTCARNTQHAALSLFGGGRKTFNYDYKQSKHLVLYGRNVLESMRVKNANIIMDLLERGGKITYIDVRAAGTAMKATRFWMIRPGTDYALNLGIIHTVLRDKLYDAKFVDKWVDGLKELENFITPYTPEWAARETGIPANEIKEFAHEVSEDKPAVIFHPGWLTARYKDSFYASRTAYILNALMGSFEAPGGLFFQKGPGDAGAKGLNTLMDTIPSPEEKRVDGLGWKHKHFQNGPGLLQFLYPALLSEDPYPVKAYIVFRHDPLLSLPDPEAQKKAFDKLDLLVAIDANYSETAWYADVLLPSATYLEKGSIVCTGKGLKPSFRLRDKAIEPLTGAKADWWIFKSLAEKMGIGKYFDFKDIEDFWKWQLKGTGVSVADLRKKGSVALIDKAIWWDRMKDLKFKTPSGKIEFVSSKLEDNGFPSFKPYEKPAKPKKGSYRLAYGRSPVHTHGRTQNNPYLHEIMPENTLWINADEAARMGIKNNDLVQVTSSDGSHSGTIHAYVTDWIHSEVVFMVHGFGRKIPWQTRGYNRGLADYRFEIGLLDDYDPVGGGIALLNCMVKVKKAS
;
A
#
# COMPACT_ATOMS: atom_id res chain seq x y z
N MET A 1 2.02 -20.78 -33.51
CA MET A 1 0.60 -20.93 -33.07
C MET A 1 0.22 -19.72 -32.23
N LYS A 2 -0.85 -19.02 -32.61
CA LYS A 2 -1.37 -17.86 -31.85
C LYS A 2 -2.31 -18.32 -30.74
N LYS A 3 -2.14 -17.77 -29.53
CA LYS A 3 -3.09 -17.95 -28.43
C LYS A 3 -3.20 -16.66 -27.60
N SER A 4 -4.35 -16.44 -26.98
CA SER A 4 -4.57 -15.37 -26.01
C SER A 4 -4.81 -15.98 -24.63
N VAL A 5 -4.18 -15.37 -23.60
CA VAL A 5 -4.33 -15.78 -22.20
C VAL A 5 -4.89 -14.62 -21.39
N TYR A 6 -6.01 -14.85 -20.72
CA TYR A 6 -6.55 -13.90 -19.74
C TYR A 6 -5.87 -14.11 -18.39
N SER A 7 -5.38 -13.03 -17.80
CA SER A 7 -4.56 -13.09 -16.60
C SER A 7 -4.71 -11.81 -15.76
N ILE A 8 -3.85 -11.67 -14.75
CA ILE A 8 -3.80 -10.50 -13.86
C ILE A 8 -2.40 -9.88 -13.90
N CYS A 9 -2.32 -8.60 -14.23
CA CYS A 9 -1.09 -7.84 -14.27
C CYS A 9 -0.31 -7.90 -12.95
N GLY A 10 1.00 -8.09 -13.01
CA GLY A 10 1.90 -8.18 -11.87
C GLY A 10 2.76 -6.95 -11.64
N MET A 11 2.72 -5.95 -12.54
CA MET A 11 3.62 -4.79 -12.49
C MET A 11 3.44 -3.90 -11.25
N CYS A 12 2.22 -3.81 -10.71
CA CYS A 12 1.95 -3.08 -9.46
C CYS A 12 0.91 -3.79 -8.59
N THR A 13 0.58 -3.21 -7.42
CA THR A 13 -0.41 -3.78 -6.49
C THR A 13 -1.87 -3.63 -6.95
N VAL A 14 -2.13 -2.91 -8.02
CA VAL A 14 -3.48 -2.70 -8.57
C VAL A 14 -4.09 -3.98 -9.12
N ARG A 15 -3.28 -4.85 -9.77
CA ARG A 15 -3.73 -6.15 -10.27
C ARG A 15 -4.85 -6.03 -11.32
N CYS A 16 -4.61 -5.22 -12.35
CA CYS A 16 -5.54 -5.06 -13.46
C CYS A 16 -5.75 -6.40 -14.20
N PRO A 17 -6.98 -6.75 -14.60
CA PRO A 17 -7.23 -7.81 -15.57
C PRO A 17 -6.56 -7.48 -16.91
N ILE A 18 -5.89 -8.45 -17.50
CA ILE A 18 -5.18 -8.30 -18.79
C ILE A 18 -5.47 -9.46 -19.71
N LYS A 19 -5.32 -9.19 -21.00
CA LYS A 19 -5.18 -10.18 -22.06
C LYS A 19 -3.74 -10.15 -22.56
N VAL A 20 -3.15 -11.31 -22.75
CA VAL A 20 -1.78 -11.50 -23.19
C VAL A 20 -1.79 -12.32 -24.47
N ASP A 21 -1.28 -11.79 -25.56
CA ASP A 21 -1.16 -12.49 -26.82
C ASP A 21 0.22 -13.11 -26.96
N VAL A 22 0.22 -14.39 -27.30
CA VAL A 22 1.43 -15.21 -27.46
C VAL A 22 1.41 -15.83 -28.86
N GLU A 23 2.50 -15.67 -29.58
CA GLU A 23 2.72 -16.26 -30.89
C GLU A 23 4.03 -17.05 -30.88
N ASP A 24 3.94 -18.34 -31.22
CA ASP A 24 5.08 -19.25 -31.24
C ASP A 24 5.94 -19.25 -29.96
N GLY A 25 5.26 -19.16 -28.81
CA GLY A 25 5.90 -19.13 -27.49
C GLY A 25 6.42 -17.76 -27.06
N ILE A 26 6.26 -16.73 -27.88
CA ILE A 26 6.71 -15.36 -27.60
C ILE A 26 5.52 -14.49 -27.20
N VAL A 27 5.59 -13.82 -26.05
CA VAL A 27 4.64 -12.78 -25.65
C VAL A 27 4.92 -11.53 -26.48
N ASN A 28 4.01 -11.17 -27.37
CA ASN A 28 4.18 -10.03 -28.27
C ASN A 28 3.25 -8.84 -27.93
N TRP A 29 2.17 -9.08 -27.14
CA TRP A 29 1.24 -8.02 -26.76
C TRP A 29 0.62 -8.23 -25.38
N ILE A 30 0.44 -7.13 -24.65
CA ILE A 30 -0.31 -7.09 -23.38
C ILE A 30 -1.24 -5.89 -23.40
N GLU A 31 -2.53 -6.14 -23.22
CA GLU A 31 -3.54 -5.11 -23.10
C GLU A 31 -4.42 -5.30 -21.85
N GLY A 32 -5.21 -4.31 -21.49
CA GLY A 32 -6.26 -4.47 -20.50
C GLY A 32 -7.29 -5.49 -21.02
N SER A 33 -7.85 -6.31 -20.14
CA SER A 33 -8.86 -7.29 -20.58
C SER A 33 -10.03 -6.59 -21.26
N PRO A 34 -10.35 -6.89 -22.53
CA PRO A 34 -11.54 -6.37 -23.19
C PRO A 34 -12.82 -6.89 -22.55
N GLU A 35 -12.77 -8.06 -21.88
CA GLU A 35 -13.87 -8.67 -21.17
C GLU A 35 -14.23 -7.98 -19.84
N ASP A 36 -13.34 -7.13 -19.31
CA ASP A 36 -13.65 -6.28 -18.15
C ASP A 36 -14.10 -4.89 -18.65
N PRO A 37 -15.38 -4.52 -18.49
CA PRO A 37 -15.91 -3.24 -19.01
C PRO A 37 -15.19 -2.01 -18.47
N GLY A 38 -14.57 -2.10 -17.30
CA GLY A 38 -13.80 -0.99 -16.73
C GLY A 38 -12.40 -0.87 -17.30
N MET A 39 -11.85 -1.95 -17.87
CA MET A 39 -10.58 -1.93 -18.60
C MET A 39 -10.78 -1.59 -20.06
N ALA A 40 -11.70 -2.27 -20.73
CA ALA A 40 -12.04 -2.06 -22.14
C ALA A 40 -10.79 -1.95 -23.05
N GLY A 41 -9.87 -2.88 -22.94
CA GLY A 41 -8.59 -2.91 -23.66
C GLY A 41 -7.50 -1.94 -23.14
N ARG A 42 -7.84 -0.98 -22.28
CA ARG A 42 -6.89 0.06 -21.82
C ARG A 42 -5.92 -0.46 -20.75
N LEU A 43 -4.66 -0.08 -20.85
CA LEU A 43 -3.63 -0.42 -19.87
C LEU A 43 -2.69 0.77 -19.66
N CYS A 44 -2.08 0.89 -18.48
CA CYS A 44 -1.09 1.95 -18.22
C CYS A 44 0.29 1.54 -18.74
N ALA A 45 1.19 2.52 -18.93
CA ALA A 45 2.57 2.30 -19.39
C ALA A 45 3.28 1.18 -18.61
N LYS A 46 3.12 1.13 -17.27
CA LYS A 46 3.68 0.05 -16.43
C LYS A 46 3.19 -1.33 -16.82
N GLY A 47 1.91 -1.46 -17.13
CA GLY A 47 1.31 -2.74 -17.52
C GLY A 47 1.81 -3.22 -18.88
N SER A 48 1.85 -2.33 -19.86
CA SER A 48 2.38 -2.61 -21.21
C SER A 48 3.86 -2.96 -21.17
N ALA A 49 4.65 -2.30 -20.30
CA ALA A 49 6.07 -2.59 -20.09
C ALA A 49 6.35 -3.95 -19.40
N GLY A 50 5.31 -4.75 -19.13
CA GLY A 50 5.46 -6.11 -18.62
C GLY A 50 6.23 -7.03 -19.58
N ILE A 51 6.16 -6.79 -20.87
CA ILE A 51 6.97 -7.50 -21.91
C ILE A 51 8.46 -7.26 -21.63
N ALA A 52 8.86 -6.02 -21.43
CA ALA A 52 10.24 -5.68 -21.16
C ALA A 52 10.75 -6.28 -19.84
N MET A 53 9.89 -6.43 -18.82
CA MET A 53 10.24 -7.15 -17.60
C MET A 53 10.44 -8.65 -17.87
N LEU A 54 9.64 -9.26 -18.73
CA LEU A 54 9.73 -10.67 -19.06
C LEU A 54 11.06 -11.00 -19.74
N TYR A 55 11.46 -10.18 -20.72
CA TYR A 55 12.65 -10.38 -21.53
C TYR A 55 13.90 -9.66 -21.00
N ASP A 56 13.82 -9.06 -19.79
CA ASP A 56 15.00 -8.42 -19.17
C ASP A 56 16.07 -9.46 -18.83
N TYR A 57 17.21 -9.37 -19.50
CA TYR A 57 18.34 -10.26 -19.28
C TYR A 57 19.08 -10.01 -17.95
N GLU A 58 18.85 -8.85 -17.30
CA GLU A 58 19.47 -8.46 -16.05
C GLU A 58 18.71 -8.99 -14.81
N ARG A 59 17.61 -9.72 -14.97
CA ARG A 59 16.92 -10.35 -13.86
C ARG A 59 17.64 -11.64 -13.37
N PRO A 60 17.48 -12.03 -12.09
CA PRO A 60 18.09 -13.27 -11.58
C PRO A 60 17.52 -14.49 -12.32
N LYS A 61 18.40 -15.40 -12.74
CA LYS A 61 18.07 -16.56 -13.57
C LYS A 61 18.12 -17.88 -12.82
N GLN A 62 19.07 -18.02 -11.90
CA GLN A 62 19.31 -19.19 -11.06
C GLN A 62 19.36 -18.78 -9.59
N PRO A 63 19.15 -19.71 -8.64
CA PRO A 63 19.41 -19.44 -7.23
C PRO A 63 20.85 -18.97 -7.01
N LEU A 64 20.99 -17.97 -6.13
CA LEU A 64 22.29 -17.41 -5.77
C LEU A 64 22.52 -17.60 -4.27
N ILE A 65 23.70 -18.10 -3.90
CA ILE A 65 24.17 -18.20 -2.52
C ILE A 65 25.33 -17.24 -2.33
N ARG A 66 25.29 -16.45 -1.29
CA ARG A 66 26.30 -15.44 -1.02
C ARG A 66 27.64 -16.05 -0.64
N GLU A 67 28.70 -15.45 -1.19
CA GLU A 67 30.10 -15.72 -0.85
C GLU A 67 30.74 -14.49 -0.27
N GLY A 68 31.03 -14.17 0.81
CA GLY A 68 31.58 -12.95 1.35
C GLY A 68 30.63 -12.25 2.31
N LYS A 69 30.85 -10.96 2.56
CA LYS A 69 30.00 -10.17 3.46
C LYS A 69 28.68 -9.78 2.79
N ARG A 70 27.66 -9.57 3.57
CA ARG A 70 26.36 -9.05 3.09
C ARG A 70 26.55 -7.71 2.40
N GLY A 71 25.96 -7.55 1.22
CA GLY A 71 26.04 -6.32 0.43
C GLY A 71 27.26 -6.17 -0.47
N GLU A 72 28.28 -7.03 -0.39
CA GLU A 72 29.45 -7.00 -1.29
C GLU A 72 29.12 -7.41 -2.72
N GLY A 73 28.01 -8.11 -2.94
CA GLY A 73 27.61 -8.56 -4.26
C GLY A 73 28.42 -9.74 -4.80
N ARG A 74 29.09 -10.50 -3.93
CA ARG A 74 29.77 -11.75 -4.29
C ARG A 74 28.82 -12.91 -4.12
N TRP A 75 28.47 -13.53 -5.26
CA TRP A 75 27.50 -14.59 -5.35
C TRP A 75 28.06 -15.78 -6.14
N ARG A 76 27.67 -16.98 -5.74
CA ARG A 76 27.78 -18.15 -6.59
C ARG A 76 26.40 -18.64 -7.01
N GLU A 77 26.29 -19.11 -8.24
CA GLU A 77 25.11 -19.80 -8.70
C GLU A 77 24.98 -21.16 -7.99
N ALA A 78 23.75 -21.58 -7.73
CA ALA A 78 23.43 -22.85 -7.12
C ALA A 78 22.30 -23.53 -7.89
N THR A 79 22.22 -24.85 -7.77
CA THR A 79 21.03 -25.57 -8.19
C THR A 79 19.87 -25.29 -7.24
N TRP A 80 18.64 -25.51 -7.70
CA TRP A 80 17.47 -25.37 -6.84
C TRP A 80 17.53 -26.33 -5.64
N ASP A 81 17.96 -27.57 -5.84
CA ASP A 81 18.07 -28.55 -4.74
C ASP A 81 19.09 -28.12 -3.71
N GLU A 82 20.25 -27.66 -4.13
CA GLU A 82 21.31 -27.13 -3.27
C GLU A 82 20.80 -25.92 -2.45
N ALA A 83 20.19 -24.93 -3.11
CA ALA A 83 19.73 -23.72 -2.44
C ALA A 83 18.60 -24.01 -1.44
N LEU A 84 17.65 -24.89 -1.81
CA LEU A 84 16.56 -25.28 -0.93
C LEU A 84 17.05 -26.12 0.25
N ASN A 85 18.03 -27.03 0.07
CA ASN A 85 18.66 -27.77 1.16
C ASN A 85 19.41 -26.83 2.11
N TYR A 86 20.22 -25.90 1.57
CA TYR A 86 20.91 -24.91 2.39
C TYR A 86 19.95 -24.08 3.25
N ILE A 87 18.84 -23.61 2.67
CA ILE A 87 17.81 -22.86 3.42
C ILE A 87 17.16 -23.75 4.49
N ALA A 88 16.77 -24.98 4.14
CA ALA A 88 16.10 -25.89 5.05
C ALA A 88 16.99 -26.27 6.24
N ASP A 89 18.27 -26.56 6.01
CA ASP A 89 19.22 -26.91 7.06
C ASP A 89 19.45 -25.73 8.03
N LYS A 90 19.59 -24.51 7.50
CA LYS A 90 19.71 -23.30 8.32
C LYS A 90 18.43 -23.01 9.11
N LEU A 91 17.24 -23.17 8.49
CA LEU A 91 15.96 -22.99 9.18
C LEU A 91 15.77 -24.02 10.30
N LYS A 92 16.10 -25.29 10.06
CA LYS A 92 16.04 -26.36 11.08
C LYS A 92 16.96 -26.03 12.24
N ALA A 93 18.22 -25.66 11.98
CA ALA A 93 19.16 -25.25 13.02
C ALA A 93 18.66 -24.07 13.87
N VAL A 94 18.04 -23.07 13.24
CA VAL A 94 17.42 -21.93 13.95
C VAL A 94 16.23 -22.39 14.79
N ILE A 95 15.37 -23.25 14.25
CA ILE A 95 14.18 -23.77 14.95
C ILE A 95 14.58 -24.67 16.12
N ASP A 96 15.53 -25.55 15.93
CA ASP A 96 16.03 -26.47 16.98
C ASP A 96 16.63 -25.69 18.16
N LYS A 97 17.33 -24.59 17.87
CA LYS A 97 18.02 -23.80 18.91
C LYS A 97 17.11 -22.76 19.58
N HIS A 98 16.19 -22.12 18.83
CA HIS A 98 15.46 -20.94 19.30
C HIS A 98 13.92 -21.07 19.21
N GLY A 99 13.42 -22.20 18.71
CA GLY A 99 12.00 -22.43 18.42
C GLY A 99 11.54 -21.81 17.11
N ALA A 100 10.38 -22.23 16.63
CA ALA A 100 9.80 -21.74 15.36
C ALA A 100 9.53 -20.22 15.36
N ARG A 101 9.30 -19.65 16.54
CA ARG A 101 9.14 -18.18 16.72
C ARG A 101 10.35 -17.35 16.27
N ALA A 102 11.53 -17.97 16.18
CA ALA A 102 12.75 -17.30 15.71
C ALA A 102 12.80 -17.09 14.19
N VAL A 103 11.81 -17.61 13.45
CA VAL A 103 11.65 -17.41 12.01
C VAL A 103 10.62 -16.31 11.75
N THR A 104 10.93 -15.38 10.86
CA THR A 104 10.01 -14.34 10.40
C THR A 104 9.89 -14.31 8.89
N LEU A 105 8.74 -13.84 8.40
CA LEU A 105 8.48 -13.66 6.98
C LEU A 105 7.79 -12.33 6.72
N SER A 106 8.25 -11.60 5.71
CA SER A 106 7.53 -10.44 5.21
C SER A 106 7.20 -10.53 3.73
N ASP A 107 6.10 -9.89 3.33
CA ASP A 107 5.71 -9.77 1.94
C ASP A 107 5.29 -8.33 1.56
N ARG A 108 5.18 -8.11 0.27
CA ARG A 108 4.67 -6.83 -0.29
C ARG A 108 3.16 -6.66 -0.12
N GLY A 109 2.45 -7.65 0.41
CA GLY A 109 0.99 -7.66 0.47
C GLY A 109 0.33 -8.01 -0.88
N GLY A 110 -0.98 -7.89 -0.94
CA GLY A 110 -1.78 -8.22 -2.13
C GLY A 110 -2.63 -9.46 -1.96
N PRO A 111 -3.32 -9.93 -3.01
CA PRO A 111 -4.30 -11.02 -2.89
C PRO A 111 -3.67 -12.42 -2.86
N PHE A 112 -2.45 -12.60 -3.33
CA PHE A 112 -1.80 -13.91 -3.48
C PHE A 112 -0.92 -14.23 -2.27
N ARG A 113 -1.53 -14.47 -1.08
CA ARG A 113 -0.79 -14.62 0.18
C ARG A 113 -0.94 -15.97 0.86
N ASP A 114 -1.85 -16.81 0.43
CA ASP A 114 -2.16 -18.04 1.16
C ASP A 114 -0.92 -18.93 1.32
N LEU A 115 -0.21 -19.25 0.25
CA LEU A 115 0.91 -20.21 0.25
C LEU A 115 2.04 -19.84 1.22
N HIS A 116 2.63 -18.65 1.09
CA HIS A 116 3.78 -18.27 1.92
C HIS A 116 3.40 -17.96 3.38
N ARG A 117 2.19 -17.48 3.61
CA ARG A 117 1.68 -17.32 4.98
C ARG A 117 1.39 -18.68 5.62
N SER A 118 0.84 -19.60 4.85
CA SER A 118 0.61 -20.97 5.28
C SER A 118 1.92 -21.69 5.58
N PHE A 119 2.97 -21.46 4.78
CA PHE A 119 4.31 -21.97 5.06
C PHE A 119 4.82 -21.50 6.43
N LEU A 120 4.78 -20.20 6.72
CA LEU A 120 5.21 -19.65 8.01
C LEU A 120 4.35 -20.20 9.16
N LYS A 121 3.03 -20.28 8.96
CA LYS A 121 2.08 -20.81 9.95
C LYS A 121 2.35 -22.30 10.24
N ALA A 122 2.62 -23.09 9.20
CA ALA A 122 2.94 -24.51 9.33
C ALA A 122 4.29 -24.79 10.03
N LEU A 123 5.24 -23.86 9.93
CA LEU A 123 6.46 -23.89 10.75
C LEU A 123 6.19 -23.62 12.23
N GLY A 124 5.04 -23.05 12.58
CA GLY A 124 4.68 -22.68 13.96
C GLY A 124 5.07 -21.23 14.33
N SER A 125 5.45 -20.38 13.38
CA SER A 125 5.81 -19.00 13.68
C SER A 125 4.64 -18.04 13.57
N PRO A 126 4.45 -17.13 14.57
CA PRO A 126 3.45 -16.06 14.53
C PRO A 126 3.93 -14.81 13.76
N ASN A 127 5.20 -14.73 13.36
CA ASN A 127 5.91 -13.52 12.97
C ASN A 127 5.78 -13.19 11.48
N TYR A 128 4.54 -12.91 11.03
CA TYR A 128 4.26 -12.46 9.68
C TYR A 128 4.15 -10.93 9.61
N PHE A 129 4.86 -10.31 8.66
CA PHE A 129 4.92 -8.88 8.44
C PHE A 129 4.56 -8.47 7.01
N ASN A 130 4.24 -7.19 6.82
CA ASN A 130 4.17 -6.57 5.50
C ASN A 130 4.47 -5.06 5.58
N HIS A 131 4.41 -4.36 4.45
CA HIS A 131 4.70 -2.93 4.32
C HIS A 131 3.59 -1.98 4.84
N ASP A 132 2.57 -2.46 5.56
CA ASP A 132 1.39 -1.65 5.90
C ASP A 132 1.72 -0.43 6.78
N CYS A 133 2.76 -0.53 7.62
CA CYS A 133 3.25 0.56 8.46
C CYS A 133 3.76 1.79 7.68
N THR A 134 4.24 1.62 6.45
CA THR A 134 4.66 2.71 5.55
C THR A 134 3.58 3.09 4.52
N CYS A 135 2.36 2.57 4.66
CA CYS A 135 1.30 2.78 3.68
C CYS A 135 0.10 3.55 4.28
N ALA A 136 -0.94 2.84 4.64
CA ALA A 136 -2.21 3.44 5.10
C ALA A 136 -2.63 2.86 6.45
N ARG A 137 -1.68 2.59 7.33
CA ARG A 137 -1.94 1.98 8.63
C ARG A 137 -2.85 2.83 9.49
N ASN A 138 -2.62 4.14 9.55
CA ASN A 138 -3.44 5.07 10.32
C ASN A 138 -4.88 5.12 9.79
N THR A 139 -5.08 5.16 8.47
CA THR A 139 -6.42 5.07 7.87
C THR A 139 -7.11 3.74 8.16
N GLN A 140 -6.36 2.63 8.25
CA GLN A 140 -6.88 1.31 8.64
C GLN A 140 -7.43 1.34 10.07
N HIS A 141 -6.68 1.91 11.02
CA HIS A 141 -7.07 2.01 12.42
C HIS A 141 -8.17 3.04 12.66
N ALA A 142 -8.17 4.15 11.92
CA ALA A 142 -9.24 5.14 11.96
C ALA A 142 -10.60 4.51 11.58
N ALA A 143 -10.63 3.72 10.50
CA ALA A 143 -11.84 2.98 10.14
C ALA A 143 -12.21 1.94 11.21
N LEU A 144 -11.24 1.24 11.79
CA LEU A 144 -11.48 0.25 12.83
C LEU A 144 -12.12 0.87 14.08
N SER A 145 -11.64 2.05 14.50
CA SER A 145 -12.14 2.76 15.69
C SER A 145 -13.58 3.27 15.54
N LEU A 146 -14.01 3.55 14.31
CA LEU A 146 -15.36 4.06 14.03
C LEU A 146 -16.36 2.95 13.69
N PHE A 147 -15.91 1.89 13.00
CA PHE A 147 -16.82 0.92 12.38
C PHE A 147 -16.62 -0.51 12.86
N GLY A 148 -15.65 -0.75 13.75
CA GLY A 148 -15.25 -2.10 14.16
C GLY A 148 -14.61 -2.93 13.04
N GLY A 149 -14.46 -2.38 11.86
CA GLY A 149 -13.82 -2.97 10.69
C GLY A 149 -12.85 -1.98 10.02
N GLY A 150 -11.71 -2.47 9.54
CA GLY A 150 -10.70 -1.61 8.94
C GLY A 150 -11.11 -1.07 7.56
N ARG A 151 -10.25 -0.22 6.97
CA ARG A 151 -10.50 0.46 5.68
C ARG A 151 -10.93 -0.47 4.52
N LYS A 152 -10.62 -1.75 4.59
CA LYS A 152 -11.04 -2.75 3.61
C LYS A 152 -12.46 -3.28 3.82
N THR A 153 -13.15 -2.83 4.84
CA THR A 153 -14.58 -3.10 5.03
C THR A 153 -15.40 -2.40 3.94
N PHE A 154 -14.93 -1.23 3.51
CA PHE A 154 -15.60 -0.40 2.53
C PHE A 154 -14.87 -0.31 1.20
N ASN A 155 -15.61 0.06 0.16
CA ASN A 155 -15.10 0.56 -1.11
C ASN A 155 -15.94 1.76 -1.52
N TYR A 156 -15.57 2.44 -2.61
CA TYR A 156 -16.12 3.72 -3.02
C TYR A 156 -16.84 3.57 -4.37
N ASP A 157 -18.06 4.08 -4.46
CA ASP A 157 -18.83 4.12 -5.71
C ASP A 157 -18.56 5.41 -6.49
N TYR A 158 -17.36 5.54 -7.04
CA TYR A 158 -17.01 6.69 -7.88
C TYR A 158 -17.93 6.87 -9.08
N LYS A 159 -18.59 5.77 -9.54
CA LYS A 159 -19.42 5.84 -10.74
C LYS A 159 -20.67 6.70 -10.56
N GLN A 160 -21.27 6.71 -9.39
CA GLN A 160 -22.48 7.45 -9.10
C GLN A 160 -22.25 8.65 -8.17
N SER A 161 -21.00 8.89 -7.76
CA SER A 161 -20.67 10.03 -6.91
C SER A 161 -20.97 11.35 -7.62
N LYS A 162 -21.45 12.33 -6.85
CA LYS A 162 -21.64 13.70 -7.28
C LYS A 162 -20.45 14.56 -6.89
N HIS A 163 -19.87 14.32 -5.71
CA HIS A 163 -18.73 15.06 -5.21
C HIS A 163 -17.69 14.12 -4.60
N LEU A 164 -16.46 14.19 -5.12
CA LEU A 164 -15.33 13.39 -4.67
C LEU A 164 -14.29 14.28 -4.01
N VAL A 165 -14.11 14.17 -2.70
CA VAL A 165 -13.11 14.90 -1.91
C VAL A 165 -11.90 14.00 -1.69
N LEU A 166 -10.73 14.40 -2.14
CA LEU A 166 -9.51 13.61 -2.19
C LEU A 166 -8.39 14.27 -1.39
N TYR A 167 -7.96 13.64 -0.28
CA TYR A 167 -6.85 14.10 0.54
C TYR A 167 -5.55 13.41 0.10
N GLY A 168 -4.61 14.15 -0.50
CA GLY A 168 -3.33 13.63 -0.97
C GLY A 168 -3.44 12.41 -1.89
N ARG A 169 -4.55 12.27 -2.60
CA ARG A 169 -4.88 11.10 -3.40
C ARG A 169 -4.89 11.38 -4.89
N ASN A 170 -3.74 11.31 -5.50
CA ASN A 170 -3.60 11.50 -6.94
C ASN A 170 -4.19 10.29 -7.72
N VAL A 171 -5.46 10.38 -8.06
CA VAL A 171 -6.22 9.26 -8.67
C VAL A 171 -5.87 9.04 -10.14
N LEU A 172 -5.51 10.09 -10.88
CA LEU A 172 -5.23 9.99 -12.31
C LEU A 172 -3.86 9.41 -12.61
N GLU A 173 -2.87 9.56 -11.73
CA GLU A 173 -1.52 9.05 -11.94
C GLU A 173 -1.24 7.74 -11.18
N SER A 174 -1.87 7.51 -10.03
CA SER A 174 -1.51 6.42 -9.12
C SER A 174 -2.54 5.32 -8.93
N MET A 175 -3.68 5.43 -9.60
CA MET A 175 -4.82 4.53 -9.43
C MET A 175 -4.94 3.46 -10.52
N ARG A 176 -5.97 2.64 -10.38
CA ARG A 176 -6.39 1.66 -11.39
C ARG A 176 -6.84 2.40 -12.64
N VAL A 177 -6.46 1.94 -13.82
CA VAL A 177 -6.96 2.46 -15.10
C VAL A 177 -8.49 2.53 -15.10
N LYS A 178 -9.15 1.46 -14.65
CA LYS A 178 -10.60 1.42 -14.44
C LYS A 178 -11.14 2.58 -13.60
N ASN A 179 -10.49 2.91 -12.49
CA ASN A 179 -10.96 4.00 -11.64
C ASN A 179 -10.70 5.38 -12.26
N ALA A 180 -9.58 5.54 -12.97
CA ALA A 180 -9.32 6.77 -13.71
C ALA A 180 -10.39 7.02 -14.78
N ASN A 181 -10.76 6.00 -15.55
CA ASN A 181 -11.85 6.08 -16.52
C ASN A 181 -13.18 6.50 -15.85
N ILE A 182 -13.56 5.83 -14.74
CA ILE A 182 -14.80 6.15 -14.00
C ILE A 182 -14.79 7.60 -13.47
N ILE A 183 -13.63 8.10 -13.06
CA ILE A 183 -13.48 9.48 -12.57
C ILE A 183 -13.60 10.48 -13.72
N MET A 184 -13.06 10.16 -14.89
CA MET A 184 -13.28 11.00 -16.09
C MET A 184 -14.77 11.02 -16.46
N ASP A 185 -15.45 9.86 -16.48
CA ASP A 185 -16.90 9.76 -16.70
C ASP A 185 -17.70 10.57 -15.64
N LEU A 186 -17.21 10.64 -14.39
CA LEU A 186 -17.82 11.45 -13.32
C LEU A 186 -17.77 12.94 -13.69
N LEU A 187 -16.61 13.44 -14.11
CA LEU A 187 -16.44 14.85 -14.52
C LEU A 187 -17.29 15.19 -15.75
N GLU A 188 -17.35 14.31 -16.75
CA GLU A 188 -18.17 14.47 -17.96
C GLU A 188 -19.66 14.60 -17.65
N ARG A 189 -20.14 13.97 -16.56
CA ARG A 189 -21.52 14.05 -16.08
C ARG A 189 -21.78 15.26 -15.16
N GLY A 190 -20.83 16.18 -15.02
CA GLY A 190 -20.93 17.35 -14.13
C GLY A 190 -20.64 17.05 -12.65
N GLY A 191 -20.09 15.89 -12.32
CA GLY A 191 -19.62 15.58 -10.96
C GLY A 191 -18.40 16.44 -10.61
N LYS A 192 -18.19 16.65 -9.31
CA LYS A 192 -17.17 17.56 -8.78
C LYS A 192 -16.02 16.80 -8.15
N ILE A 193 -14.80 17.32 -8.24
CA ILE A 193 -13.63 16.84 -7.52
C ILE A 193 -13.02 18.01 -6.75
N THR A 194 -12.94 17.86 -5.43
CA THR A 194 -12.10 18.72 -4.58
C THR A 194 -10.83 17.95 -4.25
N TYR A 195 -9.69 18.45 -4.71
CA TYR A 195 -8.39 17.83 -4.48
C TYR A 195 -7.57 18.68 -3.50
N ILE A 196 -7.16 18.06 -2.40
CA ILE A 196 -6.45 18.69 -1.29
C ILE A 196 -5.08 18.05 -1.19
N ASP A 197 -4.01 18.81 -1.43
CA ASP A 197 -2.63 18.29 -1.40
C ASP A 197 -1.64 19.45 -1.16
N VAL A 198 -0.42 19.12 -0.82
CA VAL A 198 0.71 20.07 -0.72
C VAL A 198 1.34 20.39 -2.08
N ARG A 199 0.92 19.70 -3.13
CA ARG A 199 1.36 19.93 -4.51
C ARG A 199 0.25 19.64 -5.52
N ALA A 200 0.25 20.36 -6.63
CA ALA A 200 -0.63 20.08 -7.74
C ALA A 200 -0.08 18.90 -8.56
N ALA A 201 -0.67 17.73 -8.36
CA ALA A 201 -0.42 16.54 -9.17
C ALA A 201 -1.41 16.47 -10.34
N GLY A 202 -1.31 15.46 -11.23
CA GLY A 202 -2.19 15.31 -12.39
C GLY A 202 -3.69 15.35 -12.07
N THR A 203 -4.10 14.94 -10.87
CA THR A 203 -5.50 15.07 -10.43
C THR A 203 -5.92 16.52 -10.21
N ALA A 204 -5.02 17.39 -9.74
CA ALA A 204 -5.32 18.81 -9.55
C ALA A 204 -5.73 19.52 -10.86
N MET A 205 -5.11 19.11 -11.97
CA MET A 205 -5.41 19.69 -13.31
C MET A 205 -6.82 19.39 -13.80
N LYS A 206 -7.50 18.42 -13.24
CA LYS A 206 -8.86 18.00 -13.57
C LYS A 206 -9.85 18.22 -12.43
N ALA A 207 -9.38 18.69 -11.28
CA ALA A 207 -10.22 18.98 -10.13
C ALA A 207 -11.06 20.24 -10.36
N THR A 208 -12.30 20.21 -9.90
CA THR A 208 -13.19 21.38 -9.88
C THR A 208 -12.68 22.43 -8.90
N ARG A 209 -12.06 21.95 -7.80
CA ARG A 209 -11.40 22.76 -6.78
C ARG A 209 -10.07 22.10 -6.39
N PHE A 210 -8.99 22.89 -6.37
CA PHE A 210 -7.70 22.48 -5.81
C PHE A 210 -7.33 23.37 -4.63
N TRP A 211 -7.11 22.77 -3.48
CA TRP A 211 -6.58 23.43 -2.29
C TRP A 211 -5.16 23.00 -2.01
N MET A 212 -4.21 23.92 -2.18
CA MET A 212 -2.82 23.74 -1.74
C MET A 212 -2.76 24.05 -0.25
N ILE A 213 -2.86 22.99 0.55
CA ILE A 213 -2.93 23.07 2.00
C ILE A 213 -1.54 23.15 2.64
N ARG A 214 -1.41 23.83 3.77
CA ARG A 214 -0.18 23.76 4.56
C ARG A 214 0.08 22.30 5.00
N PRO A 215 1.33 21.80 4.91
CA PRO A 215 1.64 20.39 5.18
C PRO A 215 1.23 19.92 6.57
N GLY A 216 0.49 18.82 6.63
CA GLY A 216 0.05 18.17 7.87
C GLY A 216 -1.16 18.80 8.56
N THR A 217 -1.86 19.74 7.90
CA THR A 217 -3.02 20.44 8.48
C THR A 217 -4.37 19.90 8.02
N ASP A 218 -4.40 18.73 7.40
CA ASP A 218 -5.65 18.07 6.94
C ASP A 218 -6.66 17.88 8.08
N TYR A 219 -6.17 17.60 9.30
CA TYR A 219 -7.02 17.48 10.48
C TYR A 219 -7.70 18.81 10.82
N ALA A 220 -6.96 19.92 10.80
CA ALA A 220 -7.52 21.25 11.04
C ALA A 220 -8.59 21.63 10.00
N LEU A 221 -8.36 21.31 8.72
CA LEU A 221 -9.36 21.53 7.67
C LEU A 221 -10.65 20.76 7.95
N ASN A 222 -10.53 19.47 8.29
CA ASN A 222 -11.69 18.64 8.59
C ASN A 222 -12.47 19.16 9.81
N LEU A 223 -11.78 19.64 10.86
CA LEU A 223 -12.43 20.22 12.02
C LEU A 223 -13.24 21.48 11.62
N GLY A 224 -12.69 22.39 10.81
CA GLY A 224 -13.40 23.56 10.31
C GLY A 224 -14.63 23.22 9.44
N ILE A 225 -14.53 22.18 8.61
CA ILE A 225 -15.66 21.69 7.81
C ILE A 225 -16.74 21.08 8.73
N ILE A 226 -16.35 20.21 9.67
CA ILE A 226 -17.28 19.59 10.63
C ILE A 226 -17.99 20.64 11.47
N HIS A 227 -17.26 21.68 11.93
CA HIS A 227 -17.85 22.79 12.67
C HIS A 227 -19.00 23.44 11.89
N THR A 228 -18.79 23.76 10.60
CA THR A 228 -19.83 24.36 9.74
C THR A 228 -21.00 23.39 9.54
N VAL A 229 -20.71 22.13 9.23
CA VAL A 229 -21.73 21.09 9.00
C VAL A 229 -22.64 20.91 10.22
N LEU A 230 -22.10 20.92 11.43
CA LEU A 230 -22.88 20.74 12.67
C LEU A 230 -23.62 22.02 13.06
N ARG A 231 -22.94 23.20 13.02
CA ARG A 231 -23.55 24.49 13.35
C ARG A 231 -24.77 24.78 12.48
N ASP A 232 -24.66 24.54 11.18
CA ASP A 232 -25.70 24.86 10.19
C ASP A 232 -26.63 23.66 9.92
N LYS A 233 -26.49 22.57 10.66
CA LYS A 233 -27.30 21.33 10.58
C LYS A 233 -27.36 20.74 9.17
N LEU A 234 -26.23 20.73 8.48
CA LEU A 234 -26.10 20.30 7.07
C LEU A 234 -26.00 18.78 6.91
N TYR A 235 -25.90 18.01 7.98
CA TYR A 235 -25.75 16.56 7.97
C TYR A 235 -27.05 15.81 7.62
N ASP A 236 -26.97 14.52 7.30
CA ASP A 236 -28.13 13.63 7.11
C ASP A 236 -28.68 13.22 8.48
N ALA A 237 -29.63 14.01 9.03
CA ALA A 237 -30.15 13.81 10.38
C ALA A 237 -30.73 12.40 10.56
N LYS A 238 -31.52 11.88 9.59
CA LYS A 238 -32.13 10.55 9.68
C LYS A 238 -31.10 9.43 9.78
N PHE A 239 -30.01 9.53 9.01
CA PHE A 239 -28.93 8.56 9.02
C PHE A 239 -28.14 8.65 10.34
N VAL A 240 -27.82 9.87 10.76
CA VAL A 240 -27.02 10.13 11.97
C VAL A 240 -27.78 9.67 13.22
N ASP A 241 -29.05 10.03 13.40
CA ASP A 241 -29.87 9.59 14.54
C ASP A 241 -29.94 8.08 14.67
N LYS A 242 -30.00 7.37 13.54
CA LYS A 242 -30.07 5.91 13.54
C LYS A 242 -28.74 5.22 13.78
N TRP A 243 -27.69 5.69 13.11
CA TRP A 243 -26.45 4.92 12.98
C TRP A 243 -25.23 5.50 13.69
N VAL A 244 -25.31 6.71 14.24
CA VAL A 244 -24.17 7.34 14.90
C VAL A 244 -24.37 7.35 16.41
N ASP A 245 -23.29 7.09 17.13
CA ASP A 245 -23.16 7.27 18.58
C ASP A 245 -22.07 8.31 18.86
N GLY A 246 -22.28 9.19 19.87
CA GLY A 246 -21.32 10.24 20.26
C GLY A 246 -21.42 11.54 19.45
N LEU A 247 -22.58 11.86 18.85
CA LEU A 247 -22.77 13.13 18.12
C LEU A 247 -22.64 14.34 19.03
N LYS A 248 -23.25 14.30 20.23
CA LYS A 248 -23.23 15.41 21.20
C LYS A 248 -21.83 15.72 21.72
N GLU A 249 -21.03 14.69 21.91
CA GLU A 249 -19.62 14.80 22.30
C GLU A 249 -18.79 15.46 21.19
N LEU A 250 -19.08 15.12 19.92
CA LEU A 250 -18.47 15.78 18.77
C LEU A 250 -18.88 17.26 18.68
N GLU A 251 -20.16 17.58 18.89
CA GLU A 251 -20.66 18.97 18.91
C GLU A 251 -19.94 19.80 19.98
N ASN A 252 -19.76 19.25 21.17
CA ASN A 252 -19.02 19.91 22.25
C ASN A 252 -17.54 20.11 21.90
N PHE A 253 -16.89 19.07 21.38
CA PHE A 253 -15.47 19.09 21.02
C PHE A 253 -15.17 20.10 19.91
N ILE A 254 -16.04 20.20 18.90
CA ILE A 254 -15.78 20.98 17.69
C ILE A 254 -15.90 22.51 17.90
N THR A 255 -16.54 22.96 18.98
CA THR A 255 -16.88 24.36 19.23
C THR A 255 -15.73 25.36 18.99
N PRO A 256 -14.47 25.12 19.43
CA PRO A 256 -13.38 26.09 19.21
C PRO A 256 -12.80 26.06 17.79
N TYR A 257 -13.14 25.09 16.97
CA TYR A 257 -12.51 24.84 15.66
C TYR A 257 -13.30 25.48 14.52
N THR A 258 -13.49 26.81 14.60
CA THR A 258 -14.25 27.55 13.57
C THR A 258 -13.56 27.58 12.21
N PRO A 259 -14.25 27.87 11.10
CA PRO A 259 -13.62 28.08 9.80
C PRO A 259 -12.52 29.14 9.80
N GLU A 260 -12.65 30.20 10.59
CA GLU A 260 -11.64 31.25 10.74
C GLU A 260 -10.38 30.72 11.43
N TRP A 261 -10.55 29.85 12.45
CA TRP A 261 -9.44 29.15 13.06
C TRP A 261 -8.77 28.21 12.06
N ALA A 262 -9.55 27.40 11.34
CA ALA A 262 -9.03 26.47 10.34
C ALA A 262 -8.27 27.19 9.21
N ALA A 263 -8.74 28.36 8.79
CA ALA A 263 -8.07 29.18 7.79
C ALA A 263 -6.66 29.61 8.23
N ARG A 264 -6.49 30.01 9.51
CA ARG A 264 -5.17 30.37 10.05
C ARG A 264 -4.21 29.16 10.07
N GLU A 265 -4.72 27.97 10.30
CA GLU A 265 -3.89 26.74 10.35
C GLU A 265 -3.57 26.19 8.96
N THR A 266 -4.53 26.19 8.06
CA THR A 266 -4.45 25.51 6.75
C THR A 266 -3.96 26.39 5.61
N GLY A 267 -4.20 27.70 5.72
CA GLY A 267 -4.02 28.66 4.62
C GLY A 267 -5.20 28.74 3.65
N ILE A 268 -6.27 27.94 3.87
CA ILE A 268 -7.48 27.99 3.03
C ILE A 268 -8.43 29.07 3.59
N PRO A 269 -8.95 30.00 2.79
CA PRO A 269 -9.85 31.06 3.26
C PRO A 269 -11.11 30.56 3.97
N ALA A 270 -11.48 31.18 5.08
CA ALA A 270 -12.60 30.75 5.91
C ALA A 270 -13.95 30.72 5.16
N ASN A 271 -14.18 31.69 4.26
CA ASN A 271 -15.38 31.70 3.41
C ASN A 271 -15.41 30.47 2.48
N GLU A 272 -14.29 30.11 1.88
CA GLU A 272 -14.22 28.91 1.02
C GLU A 272 -14.52 27.61 1.81
N ILE A 273 -14.04 27.50 3.06
CA ILE A 273 -14.35 26.35 3.94
C ILE A 273 -15.86 26.29 4.23
N LYS A 274 -16.51 27.43 4.51
CA LYS A 274 -17.96 27.52 4.74
C LYS A 274 -18.75 27.15 3.49
N GLU A 275 -18.45 27.79 2.36
CA GLU A 275 -19.09 27.51 1.07
C GLU A 275 -18.96 26.04 0.67
N PHE A 276 -17.78 25.46 0.86
CA PHE A 276 -17.54 24.05 0.59
C PHE A 276 -18.41 23.13 1.46
N ALA A 277 -18.55 23.43 2.76
CA ALA A 277 -19.39 22.62 3.65
C ALA A 277 -20.87 22.62 3.21
N HIS A 278 -21.38 23.75 2.74
CA HIS A 278 -22.71 23.85 2.14
C HIS A 278 -22.80 23.06 0.84
N GLU A 279 -21.86 23.28 -0.09
CA GLU A 279 -21.81 22.62 -1.39
C GLU A 279 -21.81 21.09 -1.30
N VAL A 280 -20.94 20.50 -0.46
CA VAL A 280 -20.91 19.04 -0.30
C VAL A 280 -22.18 18.49 0.35
N SER A 281 -22.82 19.30 1.17
CA SER A 281 -24.07 18.89 1.85
C SER A 281 -25.27 18.84 0.89
N GLU A 282 -25.27 19.62 -0.17
CA GLU A 282 -26.30 19.55 -1.23
C GLU A 282 -26.21 18.25 -2.03
N ASP A 283 -25.01 17.72 -2.18
CA ASP A 283 -24.74 16.49 -2.92
C ASP A 283 -24.95 15.19 -2.11
N LYS A 284 -25.24 15.30 -0.79
CA LYS A 284 -25.46 14.11 0.06
C LYS A 284 -26.64 13.26 -0.44
N PRO A 285 -26.61 11.91 -0.27
CA PRO A 285 -25.53 11.11 0.30
C PRO A 285 -24.45 10.70 -0.72
N ALA A 286 -24.50 11.21 -1.97
CA ALA A 286 -23.60 10.83 -3.06
C ALA A 286 -22.23 11.55 -2.99
N VAL A 287 -21.68 11.69 -1.80
CA VAL A 287 -20.41 12.36 -1.50
C VAL A 287 -19.40 11.35 -0.94
N ILE A 288 -18.15 11.46 -1.36
CA ILE A 288 -17.05 10.65 -0.87
C ILE A 288 -15.94 11.55 -0.31
N PHE A 289 -15.73 11.53 1.01
CA PHE A 289 -14.50 12.00 1.63
C PHE A 289 -13.50 10.85 1.68
N HIS A 290 -12.59 10.79 0.69
CA HIS A 290 -11.61 9.72 0.63
C HIS A 290 -10.36 10.10 1.42
N PRO A 291 -10.06 9.48 2.59
CA PRO A 291 -9.01 9.93 3.53
C PRO A 291 -7.58 9.88 2.95
N GLY A 292 -7.43 9.44 1.71
CA GLY A 292 -6.12 9.35 1.07
C GLY A 292 -5.24 8.26 1.68
N TRP A 293 -3.96 8.31 1.34
CA TRP A 293 -2.92 7.48 1.95
C TRP A 293 -1.66 8.29 2.26
N LEU A 294 -1.39 9.40 1.59
CA LEU A 294 -0.25 10.27 1.92
C LEU A 294 -0.50 10.98 3.24
N THR A 295 -1.70 11.51 3.45
CA THR A 295 -2.11 12.13 4.71
C THR A 295 -2.03 11.19 5.92
N ALA A 296 -1.99 9.87 5.69
CA ALA A 296 -1.82 8.86 6.73
C ALA A 296 -0.35 8.62 7.15
N ARG A 297 0.58 9.50 6.76
CA ARG A 297 2.03 9.36 7.00
C ARG A 297 2.64 10.52 7.79
N TYR A 298 1.80 11.32 8.44
CA TYR A 298 2.23 12.24 9.49
C TYR A 298 2.03 11.59 10.85
N LYS A 299 2.75 12.05 11.87
CA LYS A 299 2.40 11.78 13.25
C LYS A 299 1.01 12.37 13.51
N ASP A 300 0.18 11.71 14.28
CA ASP A 300 -1.22 12.11 14.54
C ASP A 300 -2.19 12.06 13.34
N SER A 301 -1.77 11.55 12.19
CA SER A 301 -2.63 11.43 11.01
C SER A 301 -3.77 10.40 11.15
N PHE A 302 -3.78 9.64 12.24
CA PHE A 302 -4.93 8.83 12.63
C PHE A 302 -6.21 9.69 12.73
N TYR A 303 -6.14 10.83 13.43
CA TYR A 303 -7.30 11.71 13.61
C TYR A 303 -7.70 12.44 12.32
N ALA A 304 -6.75 12.80 11.45
CA ALA A 304 -7.07 13.32 10.13
C ALA A 304 -7.86 12.31 9.29
N SER A 305 -7.44 11.03 9.30
CA SER A 305 -8.17 9.95 8.63
C SER A 305 -9.53 9.69 9.27
N ARG A 306 -9.62 9.78 10.61
CA ARG A 306 -10.84 9.53 11.38
C ARG A 306 -11.89 10.58 11.07
N THR A 307 -11.53 11.87 11.04
CA THR A 307 -12.46 12.97 10.72
C THR A 307 -12.93 12.93 9.27
N ALA A 308 -12.13 12.47 8.32
CA ALA A 308 -12.61 12.23 6.96
C ALA A 308 -13.70 11.14 6.90
N TYR A 309 -13.59 10.09 7.72
CA TYR A 309 -14.66 9.09 7.85
C TYR A 309 -15.88 9.63 8.61
N ILE A 310 -15.70 10.48 9.62
CA ILE A 310 -16.80 11.17 10.33
C ILE A 310 -17.58 12.03 9.32
N LEU A 311 -16.92 12.77 8.44
CA LEU A 311 -17.59 13.54 7.38
C LEU A 311 -18.43 12.64 6.46
N ASN A 312 -17.95 11.45 6.07
CA ASN A 312 -18.78 10.49 5.33
C ASN A 312 -20.02 10.04 6.13
N ALA A 313 -19.89 9.87 7.46
CA ALA A 313 -21.02 9.50 8.31
C ALA A 313 -22.03 10.64 8.45
N LEU A 314 -21.57 11.89 8.63
CA LEU A 314 -22.42 13.07 8.67
C LEU A 314 -23.19 13.27 7.35
N MET A 315 -22.55 12.99 6.22
CA MET A 315 -23.22 13.04 4.88
C MET A 315 -24.13 11.83 4.63
N GLY A 316 -24.17 10.83 5.51
CA GLY A 316 -24.96 9.61 5.33
C GLY A 316 -24.51 8.77 4.12
N SER A 317 -23.23 8.80 3.75
CA SER A 317 -22.70 8.24 2.50
C SER A 317 -22.59 6.72 2.48
N PHE A 318 -22.97 5.99 3.54
CA PHE A 318 -22.81 4.52 3.62
C PHE A 318 -23.97 3.77 2.97
N GLU A 319 -23.64 2.76 2.15
CA GLU A 319 -24.60 1.99 1.33
C GLU A 319 -25.53 2.89 0.50
N ALA A 320 -25.03 4.03 0.10
CA ALA A 320 -25.71 4.96 -0.80
C ALA A 320 -25.01 4.97 -2.17
N PRO A 321 -25.75 4.93 -3.28
CA PRO A 321 -25.15 5.15 -4.60
C PRO A 321 -24.36 6.46 -4.64
N GLY A 322 -23.11 6.38 -5.10
CA GLY A 322 -22.19 7.51 -5.10
C GLY A 322 -21.43 7.77 -3.80
N GLY A 323 -21.65 6.95 -2.78
CA GLY A 323 -20.96 6.99 -1.49
C GLY A 323 -20.02 5.79 -1.26
N LEU A 324 -19.96 5.34 -0.01
CA LEU A 324 -19.21 4.17 0.41
C LEU A 324 -20.14 2.95 0.50
N PHE A 325 -19.66 1.79 0.10
CA PHE A 325 -20.41 0.54 0.27
C PHE A 325 -19.56 -0.52 0.97
N PHE A 326 -20.21 -1.38 1.74
CA PHE A 326 -19.56 -2.56 2.32
C PHE A 326 -19.09 -3.50 1.21
N GLN A 327 -17.88 -4.00 1.30
CA GLN A 327 -17.34 -4.95 0.33
C GLN A 327 -18.02 -6.31 0.51
N LYS A 328 -18.90 -6.67 -0.42
CA LYS A 328 -19.55 -7.98 -0.48
C LYS A 328 -18.56 -9.06 -0.90
N GLY A 329 -18.66 -10.22 -0.28
CA GLY A 329 -17.92 -11.43 -0.61
C GLY A 329 -18.79 -12.51 -1.23
N PRO A 330 -18.26 -13.73 -1.45
CA PRO A 330 -19.02 -14.84 -2.03
C PRO A 330 -20.29 -15.18 -1.24
N GLY A 331 -20.26 -15.16 0.09
CA GLY A 331 -21.42 -15.43 0.94
C GLY A 331 -22.58 -14.45 0.71
N ASP A 332 -22.30 -13.17 0.43
CA ASP A 332 -23.34 -12.18 0.11
C ASP A 332 -23.98 -12.45 -1.25
N ALA A 333 -23.31 -13.19 -2.12
CA ALA A 333 -23.83 -13.66 -3.42
C ALA A 333 -24.45 -15.07 -3.34
N GLY A 334 -24.61 -15.65 -2.16
CA GLY A 334 -25.10 -17.02 -1.96
C GLY A 334 -24.12 -18.12 -2.39
N ALA A 335 -22.83 -17.78 -2.59
CA ALA A 335 -21.81 -18.72 -3.05
C ALA A 335 -20.82 -19.07 -1.92
N LYS A 336 -20.29 -20.31 -1.97
CA LYS A 336 -19.20 -20.71 -1.07
C LYS A 336 -17.92 -19.91 -1.40
N GLY A 337 -17.16 -19.53 -0.35
CA GLY A 337 -15.82 -18.96 -0.50
C GLY A 337 -14.77 -19.97 -0.97
N LEU A 338 -13.63 -19.47 -1.41
CA LEU A 338 -12.47 -20.31 -1.76
C LEU A 338 -11.96 -21.08 -0.53
N ASN A 339 -11.55 -22.32 -0.71
CA ASN A 339 -10.76 -23.01 0.31
C ASN A 339 -9.39 -22.34 0.41
N THR A 340 -8.83 -22.27 1.62
CA THR A 340 -7.49 -21.69 1.87
C THR A 340 -6.64 -22.62 2.74
N LEU A 341 -5.34 -22.69 2.48
CA LEU A 341 -4.43 -23.49 3.31
C LEU A 341 -4.35 -22.91 4.73
N MET A 342 -4.49 -21.60 4.88
CA MET A 342 -4.48 -20.93 6.18
C MET A 342 -5.52 -21.52 7.15
N ASP A 343 -6.66 -21.98 6.63
CA ASP A 343 -7.75 -22.54 7.44
C ASP A 343 -7.50 -23.99 7.86
N THR A 344 -6.58 -24.71 7.19
CA THR A 344 -6.23 -26.11 7.47
C THR A 344 -5.07 -26.28 8.45
N ILE A 345 -4.36 -25.19 8.78
CA ILE A 345 -3.15 -25.22 9.61
C ILE A 345 -3.46 -24.65 11.00
N PRO A 346 -3.02 -25.30 12.10
CA PRO A 346 -3.16 -24.78 13.45
C PRO A 346 -2.53 -23.39 13.61
N SER A 347 -3.13 -22.53 14.41
CA SER A 347 -2.55 -21.23 14.70
C SER A 347 -1.41 -21.34 15.70
N PRO A 348 -0.29 -20.61 15.51
CA PRO A 348 0.78 -20.57 16.50
C PRO A 348 0.26 -19.96 17.82
N GLU A 349 0.68 -20.54 18.95
CA GLU A 349 0.33 -20.06 20.29
C GLU A 349 1.29 -19.01 20.83
N GLU A 350 2.48 -18.94 20.26
CA GLU A 350 3.56 -18.04 20.65
C GLU A 350 3.21 -16.57 20.45
N LYS A 351 3.67 -15.72 21.37
CA LYS A 351 3.53 -14.28 21.28
C LYS A 351 4.40 -13.74 20.14
N ARG A 352 3.88 -12.72 19.45
CA ARG A 352 4.58 -12.07 18.36
C ARG A 352 5.75 -11.23 18.85
N VAL A 353 6.83 -11.21 18.09
CA VAL A 353 8.05 -10.44 18.41
C VAL A 353 7.81 -8.92 18.41
N ASP A 354 6.88 -8.42 17.59
CA ASP A 354 6.53 -6.99 17.52
C ASP A 354 5.58 -6.51 18.62
N GLY A 355 5.23 -7.36 19.57
CA GLY A 355 4.37 -7.00 20.69
C GLY A 355 2.89 -6.83 20.37
N LEU A 356 2.47 -7.04 19.11
CA LEU A 356 1.05 -6.92 18.74
C LEU A 356 0.19 -7.93 19.49
N GLY A 357 -0.93 -7.42 20.05
CA GLY A 357 -1.91 -8.23 20.77
C GLY A 357 -1.56 -8.54 22.22
N TRP A 358 -0.33 -8.20 22.71
CA TRP A 358 0.05 -8.40 24.10
C TRP A 358 0.75 -7.17 24.73
N LYS A 359 1.77 -6.60 24.11
CA LYS A 359 2.42 -5.34 24.53
C LYS A 359 1.64 -4.14 24.01
N HIS A 360 1.24 -4.19 22.75
CA HIS A 360 0.47 -3.15 22.05
C HIS A 360 -0.95 -3.65 21.82
N LYS A 361 -1.79 -3.67 22.89
CA LYS A 361 -3.14 -4.26 22.88
C LYS A 361 -4.12 -3.51 21.98
N HIS A 362 -3.92 -2.21 21.78
CA HIS A 362 -4.77 -1.37 20.93
C HIS A 362 -4.57 -1.62 19.44
N PHE A 363 -3.44 -2.19 19.03
CA PHE A 363 -3.24 -2.57 17.65
C PHE A 363 -3.94 -3.89 17.33
N GLN A 364 -4.67 -3.88 16.22
CA GLN A 364 -5.36 -5.07 15.74
C GLN A 364 -4.35 -6.18 15.39
N ASN A 365 -4.68 -7.43 15.72
CA ASN A 365 -3.97 -8.61 15.24
C ASN A 365 -4.06 -8.71 13.72
N GLY A 366 -2.97 -8.45 13.04
CA GLY A 366 -2.86 -8.40 11.59
C GLY A 366 -1.42 -8.65 11.16
N PRO A 367 -1.02 -8.23 9.97
CA PRO A 367 0.39 -8.19 9.63
C PRO A 367 1.15 -7.34 10.62
N GLY A 368 2.34 -7.80 11.01
CA GLY A 368 3.19 -7.13 11.99
C GLY A 368 3.67 -5.75 11.53
N LEU A 369 4.14 -4.99 12.50
CA LEU A 369 4.71 -3.66 12.32
C LEU A 369 6.23 -3.76 12.23
N LEU A 370 6.79 -3.51 11.04
CA LEU A 370 8.22 -3.70 10.78
C LEU A 370 9.10 -2.77 11.62
N GLN A 371 8.63 -1.58 11.98
CA GLN A 371 9.37 -0.67 12.88
C GLN A 371 9.60 -1.27 14.28
N PHE A 372 8.82 -2.26 14.70
CA PHE A 372 9.03 -2.97 15.96
C PHE A 372 9.87 -4.25 15.80
N LEU A 373 9.97 -4.76 14.57
CA LEU A 373 10.80 -5.94 14.29
C LEU A 373 12.29 -5.61 14.42
N TYR A 374 12.76 -4.50 13.84
CA TYR A 374 14.20 -4.20 13.80
C TYR A 374 14.81 -3.94 15.18
N PRO A 375 14.20 -3.15 16.07
CA PRO A 375 14.66 -3.06 17.44
C PRO A 375 14.69 -4.41 18.17
N ALA A 376 13.67 -5.27 17.94
CA ALA A 376 13.62 -6.59 18.53
C ALA A 376 14.72 -7.53 17.99
N LEU A 377 15.10 -7.41 16.72
CA LEU A 377 16.25 -8.12 16.16
C LEU A 377 17.58 -7.72 16.84
N LEU A 378 17.73 -6.44 17.16
CA LEU A 378 18.94 -5.92 17.81
C LEU A 378 19.03 -6.30 19.28
N SER A 379 17.93 -6.19 20.02
CA SER A 379 17.85 -6.43 21.47
C SER A 379 17.62 -7.89 21.83
N GLU A 380 17.12 -8.70 20.87
CA GLU A 380 16.64 -10.06 21.09
C GLU A 380 15.48 -10.16 22.12
N ASP A 381 14.78 -9.05 22.35
CA ASP A 381 13.61 -8.96 23.24
C ASP A 381 12.31 -8.90 22.41
N PRO A 382 11.33 -9.72 22.71
CA PRO A 382 11.14 -10.67 23.81
C PRO A 382 11.83 -12.05 23.62
N TYR A 383 12.39 -12.29 22.46
CA TYR A 383 13.14 -13.50 22.12
C TYR A 383 13.95 -13.28 20.83
N PRO A 384 15.03 -14.05 20.60
CA PRO A 384 15.83 -13.92 19.39
C PRO A 384 15.03 -14.29 18.14
N VAL A 385 15.13 -13.48 17.10
CA VAL A 385 14.73 -13.83 15.73
C VAL A 385 15.99 -13.97 14.90
N LYS A 386 16.20 -15.14 14.29
CA LYS A 386 17.46 -15.51 13.62
C LYS A 386 17.30 -15.85 12.14
N ALA A 387 16.08 -16.05 11.66
CA ALA A 387 15.82 -16.26 10.24
C ALA A 387 14.75 -15.32 9.72
N TYR A 388 15.01 -14.70 8.54
CA TYR A 388 14.08 -13.81 7.90
C TYR A 388 13.93 -14.17 6.40
N ILE A 389 12.69 -14.47 6.00
CA ILE A 389 12.31 -14.72 4.61
C ILE A 389 11.59 -13.48 4.07
N VAL A 390 12.14 -12.87 3.04
CA VAL A 390 11.60 -11.69 2.39
C VAL A 390 11.05 -12.08 1.02
N PHE A 391 9.73 -11.99 0.86
CA PHE A 391 9.05 -12.42 -0.36
C PHE A 391 8.46 -11.25 -1.13
N ARG A 392 9.01 -10.94 -2.31
CA ARG A 392 8.57 -9.82 -3.16
C ARG A 392 8.48 -8.51 -2.37
N HIS A 393 9.37 -8.28 -1.46
CA HIS A 393 9.40 -7.14 -0.57
C HIS A 393 10.84 -6.61 -0.50
N ASP A 394 11.00 -5.30 -0.40
CA ASP A 394 12.29 -4.64 -0.31
C ASP A 394 12.29 -3.67 0.88
N PRO A 395 12.45 -4.16 2.12
CA PRO A 395 12.50 -3.31 3.30
C PRO A 395 13.59 -2.24 3.25
N LEU A 396 14.80 -2.58 2.78
CA LEU A 396 15.93 -1.63 2.69
C LEU A 396 15.67 -0.43 1.77
N LEU A 397 14.65 -0.53 0.90
CA LEU A 397 14.23 0.57 0.02
C LEU A 397 12.92 1.22 0.47
N SER A 398 12.04 0.47 1.14
CA SER A 398 10.66 0.89 1.40
C SER A 398 10.39 1.32 2.84
N LEU A 399 11.38 1.20 3.73
CA LEU A 399 11.33 1.71 5.09
C LEU A 399 12.46 2.71 5.33
N PRO A 400 12.29 3.61 6.31
CA PRO A 400 13.31 4.58 6.67
C PRO A 400 14.56 3.93 7.29
N ASP A 401 15.65 4.66 7.32
CA ASP A 401 16.91 4.31 7.99
C ASP A 401 17.49 2.94 7.57
N PRO A 402 17.90 2.77 6.29
CA PRO A 402 18.40 1.49 5.79
C PRO A 402 19.67 1.01 6.53
N GLU A 403 20.46 1.91 7.11
CA GLU A 403 21.67 1.52 7.82
C GLU A 403 21.34 0.91 9.21
N ALA A 404 20.31 1.40 9.89
CA ALA A 404 19.80 0.76 11.11
C ALA A 404 19.21 -0.63 10.80
N GLN A 405 18.51 -0.75 9.68
CA GLN A 405 17.98 -2.06 9.22
C GLN A 405 19.10 -3.06 8.90
N LYS A 406 20.18 -2.65 8.24
CA LYS A 406 21.33 -3.51 7.95
C LYS A 406 21.97 -4.04 9.24
N LYS A 407 22.17 -3.17 10.24
CA LYS A 407 22.66 -3.60 11.56
C LYS A 407 21.78 -4.66 12.20
N ALA A 408 20.46 -4.55 12.05
CA ALA A 408 19.53 -5.57 12.52
C ALA A 408 19.63 -6.86 11.70
N PHE A 409 19.76 -6.77 10.39
CA PHE A 409 19.92 -7.95 9.51
C PHE A 409 21.22 -8.69 9.78
N ASP A 410 22.29 -8.02 10.21
CA ASP A 410 23.57 -8.65 10.56
C ASP A 410 23.49 -9.53 11.82
N LYS A 411 22.41 -9.43 12.61
CA LYS A 411 22.10 -10.33 13.73
C LYS A 411 21.45 -11.66 13.30
N LEU A 412 21.02 -11.76 12.03
CA LEU A 412 20.38 -12.96 11.50
C LEU A 412 21.40 -14.03 11.11
N ASP A 413 21.07 -15.29 11.38
CA ASP A 413 21.81 -16.45 10.90
C ASP A 413 21.42 -16.80 9.44
N LEU A 414 20.24 -16.35 9.00
CA LEU A 414 19.73 -16.56 7.64
C LEU A 414 18.81 -15.41 7.19
N LEU A 415 19.14 -14.80 6.06
CA LEU A 415 18.28 -13.86 5.32
C LEU A 415 18.05 -14.41 3.90
N VAL A 416 16.82 -14.77 3.58
CA VAL A 416 16.41 -15.29 2.27
C VAL A 416 15.56 -14.27 1.54
N ALA A 417 15.92 -13.92 0.32
CA ALA A 417 15.09 -13.13 -0.58
C ALA A 417 14.49 -14.02 -1.69
N ILE A 418 13.20 -13.87 -1.95
CA ILE A 418 12.49 -14.54 -3.05
C ILE A 418 11.87 -13.45 -3.92
N ASP A 419 12.45 -13.14 -5.06
CA ASP A 419 11.97 -12.07 -5.94
C ASP A 419 12.24 -12.38 -7.42
N ALA A 420 11.51 -11.69 -8.31
CA ALA A 420 11.70 -11.76 -9.75
C ALA A 420 12.81 -10.81 -10.26
N ASN A 421 13.20 -9.83 -9.45
CA ASN A 421 14.24 -8.84 -9.74
C ASN A 421 15.20 -8.75 -8.56
N TYR A 422 16.39 -8.22 -8.81
CA TYR A 422 17.25 -7.77 -7.74
C TYR A 422 16.60 -6.61 -6.99
N SER A 423 16.70 -6.62 -5.66
CA SER A 423 16.27 -5.54 -4.78
C SER A 423 17.38 -5.20 -3.80
N GLU A 424 17.32 -4.05 -3.12
CA GLU A 424 18.34 -3.67 -2.12
C GLU A 424 18.45 -4.75 -1.02
N THR A 425 17.29 -5.28 -0.60
CA THR A 425 17.25 -6.36 0.40
C THR A 425 17.75 -7.68 -0.17
N ALA A 426 17.40 -8.01 -1.43
CA ALA A 426 17.92 -9.22 -2.08
C ALA A 426 19.44 -9.16 -2.26
N TRP A 427 20.00 -7.96 -2.57
CA TRP A 427 21.44 -7.75 -2.68
C TRP A 427 22.16 -7.94 -1.33
N TYR A 428 21.46 -7.74 -0.23
CA TYR A 428 21.97 -7.91 1.13
C TYR A 428 21.70 -9.31 1.72
N ALA A 429 20.95 -10.17 1.02
CA ALA A 429 20.55 -11.48 1.50
C ALA A 429 21.70 -12.51 1.50
N ASP A 430 21.49 -13.64 2.19
CA ASP A 430 22.38 -14.81 2.15
C ASP A 430 22.03 -15.72 0.98
N VAL A 431 20.74 -15.77 0.62
CA VAL A 431 20.24 -16.56 -0.51
C VAL A 431 19.21 -15.73 -1.29
N LEU A 432 19.37 -15.67 -2.61
CA LEU A 432 18.35 -15.13 -3.53
C LEU A 432 17.77 -16.28 -4.36
N LEU A 433 16.47 -16.51 -4.23
CA LEU A 433 15.70 -17.45 -5.03
C LEU A 433 14.95 -16.69 -6.14
N PRO A 434 15.23 -16.95 -7.42
CA PRO A 434 14.59 -16.27 -8.54
C PRO A 434 13.15 -16.74 -8.71
N SER A 435 12.18 -15.84 -8.43
CA SER A 435 10.76 -16.10 -8.67
C SER A 435 10.42 -15.77 -10.12
N ALA A 436 9.71 -16.67 -10.79
CA ALA A 436 9.16 -16.44 -12.12
C ALA A 436 8.31 -15.15 -12.17
N THR A 437 8.31 -14.43 -13.29
CA THR A 437 7.47 -13.25 -13.47
C THR A 437 5.98 -13.62 -13.48
N TYR A 438 5.12 -12.63 -13.42
CA TYR A 438 3.66 -12.88 -13.43
C TYR A 438 3.14 -13.44 -14.77
N LEU A 439 3.93 -13.35 -15.84
CA LEU A 439 3.62 -13.93 -17.16
C LEU A 439 4.06 -15.39 -17.28
N GLU A 440 4.99 -15.82 -16.43
CA GLU A 440 5.60 -17.15 -16.42
C GLU A 440 5.02 -18.09 -15.35
N LYS A 441 4.06 -17.63 -14.55
CA LYS A 441 3.51 -18.45 -13.45
C LYS A 441 2.01 -18.32 -13.27
N GLY A 442 1.38 -19.44 -12.92
CA GLY A 442 0.07 -19.43 -12.29
C GLY A 442 0.18 -18.97 -10.83
N SER A 443 -0.82 -18.23 -10.36
CA SER A 443 -0.94 -17.87 -8.94
C SER A 443 -2.25 -18.40 -8.38
N ILE A 444 -2.36 -18.50 -7.06
CA ILE A 444 -3.61 -18.92 -6.41
C ILE A 444 -4.81 -18.12 -6.90
N VAL A 445 -5.97 -18.74 -6.97
CA VAL A 445 -7.25 -18.04 -7.24
C VAL A 445 -7.48 -17.04 -6.11
N CYS A 446 -7.97 -15.85 -6.44
CA CYS A 446 -8.28 -14.84 -5.45
C CYS A 446 -9.71 -14.33 -5.56
N THR A 447 -10.30 -13.95 -4.43
CA THR A 447 -11.61 -13.33 -4.36
C THR A 447 -11.53 -11.84 -4.69
N GLY A 448 -12.30 -11.39 -5.66
CA GLY A 448 -12.60 -9.97 -5.89
C GLY A 448 -13.84 -9.58 -5.09
N LYS A 449 -13.64 -8.78 -4.02
CA LYS A 449 -14.75 -8.24 -3.23
C LYS A 449 -15.27 -6.94 -3.85
N GLY A 450 -16.56 -6.67 -3.67
CA GLY A 450 -17.21 -5.46 -4.18
C GLY A 450 -18.73 -5.63 -4.28
N LEU A 451 -19.40 -4.74 -5.01
CA LEU A 451 -20.86 -4.86 -5.26
C LEU A 451 -21.21 -6.11 -6.07
N LYS A 452 -20.27 -6.60 -6.87
CA LYS A 452 -20.37 -7.89 -7.60
C LYS A 452 -19.15 -8.73 -7.23
N PRO A 453 -19.24 -9.61 -6.23
CA PRO A 453 -18.17 -10.52 -5.88
C PRO A 453 -17.75 -11.39 -7.06
N SER A 454 -16.47 -11.73 -7.14
CA SER A 454 -15.94 -12.53 -8.26
C SER A 454 -14.78 -13.41 -7.79
N PHE A 455 -14.51 -14.48 -8.51
CA PHE A 455 -13.23 -15.16 -8.46
C PHE A 455 -12.36 -14.73 -9.63
N ARG A 456 -11.05 -14.67 -9.42
CA ARG A 456 -10.08 -14.18 -10.40
C ARG A 456 -8.86 -15.08 -10.45
N LEU A 457 -8.42 -15.38 -11.66
CA LEU A 457 -7.27 -16.23 -11.94
C LEU A 457 -6.14 -15.42 -12.54
N ARG A 458 -4.92 -15.66 -12.04
CA ARG A 458 -3.70 -15.37 -12.78
C ARG A 458 -3.18 -16.68 -13.35
N ASP A 459 -3.34 -16.85 -14.66
CA ASP A 459 -2.74 -17.96 -15.38
C ASP A 459 -1.41 -17.54 -16.02
N LYS A 460 -0.52 -18.49 -16.28
CA LYS A 460 0.73 -18.24 -17.00
C LYS A 460 0.47 -18.07 -18.50
N ALA A 461 1.17 -17.15 -19.13
CA ALA A 461 1.13 -16.96 -20.57
C ALA A 461 2.12 -17.89 -21.29
N ILE A 462 3.32 -18.02 -20.72
CA ILE A 462 4.40 -18.88 -21.22
C ILE A 462 5.08 -19.62 -20.05
N GLU A 463 5.89 -20.63 -20.39
CA GLU A 463 6.78 -21.26 -19.42
C GLU A 463 7.92 -20.30 -19.02
N PRO A 464 8.54 -20.48 -17.83
CA PRO A 464 9.68 -19.66 -17.43
C PRO A 464 10.82 -19.72 -18.46
N LEU A 465 11.30 -18.53 -18.86
CA LEU A 465 12.39 -18.38 -19.84
C LEU A 465 13.78 -18.65 -19.23
N THR A 466 13.85 -18.74 -17.91
CA THR A 466 15.09 -18.95 -17.15
C THR A 466 14.90 -20.07 -16.14
N GLY A 467 15.89 -20.35 -15.30
CA GLY A 467 15.76 -21.29 -14.18
C GLY A 467 14.82 -20.84 -13.06
N ALA A 468 14.18 -19.66 -13.16
CA ALA A 468 13.25 -19.17 -12.15
C ALA A 468 12.02 -20.08 -11.97
N LYS A 469 11.52 -20.19 -10.73
CA LYS A 469 10.38 -21.04 -10.39
C LYS A 469 9.18 -20.21 -9.90
N ALA A 470 7.99 -20.78 -10.04
CA ALA A 470 6.77 -20.19 -9.53
C ALA A 470 6.76 -20.21 -7.98
N ASP A 471 6.10 -19.21 -7.37
CA ASP A 471 6.02 -19.06 -5.92
C ASP A 471 5.45 -20.32 -5.24
N TRP A 472 4.41 -20.92 -5.83
CA TRP A 472 3.78 -22.12 -5.30
C TRP A 472 4.76 -23.31 -5.23
N TRP A 473 5.59 -23.46 -6.26
CA TRP A 473 6.60 -24.51 -6.32
C TRP A 473 7.68 -24.30 -5.24
N ILE A 474 8.17 -23.04 -5.10
CA ILE A 474 9.21 -22.69 -4.12
C ILE A 474 8.73 -23.03 -2.70
N PHE A 475 7.54 -22.56 -2.31
CA PHE A 475 7.04 -22.78 -0.94
C PHE A 475 6.63 -24.23 -0.69
N LYS A 476 6.09 -24.95 -1.70
CA LYS A 476 5.82 -26.38 -1.60
C LYS A 476 7.13 -27.18 -1.39
N SER A 477 8.14 -26.95 -2.22
CA SER A 477 9.43 -27.64 -2.12
C SER A 477 10.15 -27.35 -0.79
N LEU A 478 10.11 -26.11 -0.30
CA LEU A 478 10.62 -25.79 1.03
C LEU A 478 9.82 -26.50 2.12
N ALA A 479 8.50 -26.59 2.02
CA ALA A 479 7.65 -27.29 2.98
C ALA A 479 7.98 -28.78 3.04
N GLU A 480 8.24 -29.42 1.91
CA GLU A 480 8.68 -30.81 1.84
C GLU A 480 10.02 -31.02 2.57
N LYS A 481 11.02 -30.17 2.28
CA LYS A 481 12.34 -30.23 2.94
C LYS A 481 12.30 -29.92 4.44
N MET A 482 11.31 -29.13 4.88
CA MET A 482 11.07 -28.83 6.30
C MET A 482 10.22 -29.88 7.03
N GLY A 483 9.75 -30.94 6.35
CA GLY A 483 8.90 -31.98 6.94
C GLY A 483 7.45 -31.55 7.19
N ILE A 484 7.01 -30.41 6.63
CA ILE A 484 5.64 -29.92 6.72
C ILE A 484 4.85 -30.04 5.41
N GLY A 485 5.34 -30.87 4.48
CA GLY A 485 4.74 -31.12 3.17
C GLY A 485 3.28 -31.57 3.22
N LYS A 486 2.85 -32.25 4.31
CA LYS A 486 1.46 -32.67 4.52
C LYS A 486 0.43 -31.54 4.40
N TYR A 487 0.83 -30.29 4.64
CA TYR A 487 -0.05 -29.11 4.47
C TYR A 487 -0.05 -28.57 3.05
N PHE A 488 0.84 -29.04 2.18
CA PHE A 488 1.01 -28.64 0.78
C PHE A 488 0.78 -29.82 -0.18
N ASP A 489 -0.19 -30.67 0.19
CA ASP A 489 -0.54 -31.88 -0.56
C ASP A 489 -1.37 -31.53 -1.80
N PHE A 490 -0.70 -31.02 -2.81
CA PHE A 490 -1.20 -30.80 -4.16
C PHE A 490 -0.08 -31.05 -5.17
N LYS A 491 -0.43 -31.60 -6.33
CA LYS A 491 0.56 -31.97 -7.35
C LYS A 491 1.18 -30.73 -8.00
N ASP A 492 0.35 -29.83 -8.46
CA ASP A 492 0.73 -28.61 -9.16
C ASP A 492 -0.30 -27.48 -8.90
N ILE A 493 -0.11 -26.32 -9.54
CA ILE A 493 -0.97 -25.17 -9.32
C ILE A 493 -2.40 -25.41 -9.84
N GLU A 494 -2.61 -26.24 -10.86
CA GLU A 494 -3.94 -26.55 -11.39
C GLU A 494 -4.73 -27.42 -10.42
N ASP A 495 -4.07 -28.41 -9.83
CA ASP A 495 -4.66 -29.23 -8.77
C ASP A 495 -5.03 -28.37 -7.55
N PHE A 496 -4.15 -27.44 -7.18
CA PHE A 496 -4.44 -26.46 -6.13
C PHE A 496 -5.65 -25.57 -6.46
N TRP A 497 -5.79 -25.08 -7.69
CA TRP A 497 -6.95 -24.31 -8.12
C TRP A 497 -8.26 -25.11 -8.04
N LYS A 498 -8.25 -26.39 -8.46
CA LYS A 498 -9.42 -27.28 -8.35
C LYS A 498 -9.83 -27.45 -6.89
N TRP A 499 -8.85 -27.61 -5.99
CA TRP A 499 -9.12 -27.69 -4.56
C TRP A 499 -9.65 -26.37 -4.00
N GLN A 500 -9.08 -25.22 -4.36
CA GLN A 500 -9.58 -23.91 -3.93
C GLN A 500 -11.04 -23.69 -4.35
N LEU A 501 -11.41 -24.08 -5.55
CA LEU A 501 -12.72 -23.87 -6.15
C LEU A 501 -13.76 -24.94 -5.75
N LYS A 502 -13.36 -26.01 -5.07
CA LYS A 502 -14.27 -27.11 -4.71
C LYS A 502 -15.49 -26.62 -3.92
N GLY A 503 -16.67 -26.84 -4.51
CA GLY A 503 -17.96 -26.47 -3.93
C GLY A 503 -18.39 -25.02 -4.18
N THR A 504 -17.64 -24.24 -4.98
CA THR A 504 -17.99 -22.85 -5.32
C THR A 504 -18.92 -22.72 -6.53
N GLY A 505 -19.11 -23.77 -7.31
CA GLY A 505 -19.85 -23.73 -8.58
C GLY A 505 -19.07 -23.14 -9.77
N VAL A 506 -17.80 -22.71 -9.56
CA VAL A 506 -16.95 -22.15 -10.62
C VAL A 506 -15.80 -23.10 -10.92
N SER A 507 -15.54 -23.35 -12.20
CA SER A 507 -14.43 -24.20 -12.66
C SER A 507 -13.19 -23.38 -13.08
N VAL A 508 -12.04 -24.05 -13.15
CA VAL A 508 -10.81 -23.45 -13.71
C VAL A 508 -11.03 -23.06 -15.18
N ALA A 509 -11.78 -23.87 -15.93
CA ALA A 509 -12.08 -23.58 -17.33
C ALA A 509 -12.89 -22.28 -17.49
N ASP A 510 -13.83 -22.00 -16.60
CA ASP A 510 -14.60 -20.74 -16.62
C ASP A 510 -13.71 -19.53 -16.36
N LEU A 511 -12.78 -19.65 -15.40
CA LEU A 511 -11.82 -18.59 -15.10
C LEU A 511 -10.84 -18.32 -16.24
N ARG A 512 -10.42 -19.36 -16.99
CA ARG A 512 -9.53 -19.21 -18.15
C ARG A 512 -10.16 -18.45 -19.30
N LYS A 513 -11.46 -18.53 -19.48
CA LYS A 513 -12.17 -17.85 -20.58
C LYS A 513 -12.04 -16.32 -20.53
N LYS A 514 -12.02 -15.72 -19.31
CA LYS A 514 -12.07 -14.26 -19.12
C LYS A 514 -11.15 -13.75 -18.00
N GLY A 515 -10.40 -14.60 -17.33
CA GLY A 515 -9.57 -14.27 -16.18
C GLY A 515 -10.34 -14.02 -14.87
N SER A 516 -11.67 -13.87 -14.95
CA SER A 516 -12.53 -13.68 -13.79
C SER A 516 -13.96 -14.15 -14.07
N VAL A 517 -14.65 -14.60 -13.01
CA VAL A 517 -16.07 -14.98 -13.02
C VAL A 517 -16.77 -14.20 -11.92
N ALA A 518 -17.77 -13.41 -12.29
CA ALA A 518 -18.68 -12.77 -11.33
C ALA A 518 -19.63 -13.84 -10.75
N LEU A 519 -19.87 -13.77 -9.44
CA LEU A 519 -20.73 -14.72 -8.73
C LEU A 519 -22.20 -14.32 -8.79
N ILE A 520 -22.49 -13.11 -9.22
CA ILE A 520 -23.84 -12.56 -9.39
C ILE A 520 -23.84 -11.49 -10.50
N ASP A 521 -24.95 -11.42 -11.23
CA ASP A 521 -25.10 -10.47 -12.35
C ASP A 521 -25.46 -9.06 -11.89
N LYS A 522 -26.27 -8.94 -10.84
CA LYS A 522 -26.71 -7.65 -10.30
C LYS A 522 -25.85 -7.19 -9.15
N ALA A 523 -25.69 -5.88 -8.99
CA ALA A 523 -25.01 -5.28 -7.85
C ALA A 523 -25.80 -5.52 -6.56
N ILE A 524 -25.09 -5.90 -5.48
CA ILE A 524 -25.69 -6.11 -4.17
C ILE A 524 -25.58 -4.79 -3.40
N TRP A 525 -26.71 -4.15 -3.15
CA TRP A 525 -26.85 -3.03 -2.23
C TRP A 525 -27.66 -3.46 -1.00
N TRP A 526 -27.21 -3.05 0.18
CA TRP A 526 -28.00 -3.21 1.39
C TRP A 526 -28.91 -1.99 1.60
N ASP A 527 -30.05 -2.18 2.26
CA ASP A 527 -30.86 -1.05 2.68
C ASP A 527 -30.09 -0.25 3.74
N ARG A 528 -29.68 0.97 3.39
CA ARG A 528 -28.89 1.84 4.25
C ARG A 528 -29.60 2.20 5.57
N MET A 529 -30.90 2.06 5.62
CA MET A 529 -31.68 2.35 6.84
C MET A 529 -32.01 1.10 7.65
N LYS A 530 -31.75 -0.12 7.13
CA LYS A 530 -32.15 -1.37 7.83
C LYS A 530 -31.01 -2.35 8.03
N ASP A 531 -30.12 -2.50 7.03
CA ASP A 531 -29.25 -3.68 6.92
C ASP A 531 -27.79 -3.42 7.28
N LEU A 532 -27.40 -2.19 7.70
CA LEU A 532 -26.02 -1.89 8.03
C LEU A 532 -25.57 -2.69 9.27
N LYS A 533 -24.35 -3.21 9.20
CA LYS A 533 -23.75 -4.02 10.27
C LYS A 533 -22.37 -3.50 10.61
N PHE A 534 -22.29 -2.67 11.64
CA PHE A 534 -21.03 -2.22 12.20
C PHE A 534 -20.56 -3.23 13.27
N LYS A 535 -19.25 -3.51 13.31
CA LYS A 535 -18.63 -4.44 14.26
C LYS A 535 -18.10 -3.73 15.50
N THR A 536 -18.77 -2.68 15.90
CA THR A 536 -18.53 -1.91 17.11
C THR A 536 -19.32 -2.49 18.29
N PRO A 537 -18.97 -2.19 19.53
CA PRO A 537 -19.75 -2.59 20.70
C PRO A 537 -21.21 -2.11 20.65
N SER A 538 -21.46 -0.88 20.21
CA SER A 538 -22.81 -0.30 20.06
C SER A 538 -23.59 -0.83 18.85
N GLY A 539 -22.93 -1.51 17.91
CA GLY A 539 -23.50 -1.84 16.60
C GLY A 539 -23.71 -0.64 15.67
N LYS A 540 -23.24 0.55 16.08
CA LYS A 540 -23.32 1.82 15.34
C LYS A 540 -21.93 2.34 14.93
N ILE A 541 -21.90 3.46 14.24
CA ILE A 541 -20.68 4.24 13.97
C ILE A 541 -20.34 4.98 15.26
N GLU A 542 -19.21 4.65 15.88
CA GLU A 542 -18.80 5.21 17.17
C GLU A 542 -17.92 6.45 16.98
N PHE A 543 -18.50 7.65 17.13
CA PHE A 543 -17.73 8.88 17.23
C PHE A 543 -16.99 8.96 18.57
N VAL A 544 -17.57 8.43 19.64
CA VAL A 544 -16.88 8.10 20.88
C VAL A 544 -16.56 6.60 20.86
N SER A 545 -15.30 6.24 20.90
CA SER A 545 -14.85 4.85 20.79
C SER A 545 -14.34 4.35 22.14
N SER A 546 -15.14 3.52 22.83
CA SER A 546 -14.73 2.88 24.08
C SER A 546 -13.39 2.15 23.93
N LYS A 547 -13.16 1.51 22.78
CA LYS A 547 -11.92 0.80 22.50
C LYS A 547 -10.69 1.72 22.47
N LEU A 548 -10.82 2.98 22.06
CA LEU A 548 -9.72 3.95 22.13
C LEU A 548 -9.50 4.37 23.58
N GLU A 549 -10.59 4.72 24.28
CA GLU A 549 -10.54 5.24 25.65
C GLU A 549 -10.02 4.20 26.63
N ASP A 550 -10.44 2.95 26.52
CA ASP A 550 -9.92 1.81 27.31
C ASP A 550 -8.41 1.57 27.13
N ASN A 551 -7.84 2.08 26.05
CA ASN A 551 -6.39 2.03 25.79
C ASN A 551 -5.68 3.37 26.02
N GLY A 552 -6.34 4.34 26.64
CA GLY A 552 -5.77 5.65 27.01
C GLY A 552 -5.66 6.65 25.87
N PHE A 553 -6.40 6.45 24.76
CA PHE A 553 -6.43 7.38 23.65
C PHE A 553 -7.78 8.09 23.56
N PRO A 554 -7.81 9.43 23.46
CA PRO A 554 -9.07 10.15 23.35
C PRO A 554 -9.78 9.87 22.03
N SER A 555 -11.11 9.81 22.05
CA SER A 555 -11.92 9.71 20.85
C SER A 555 -11.79 10.95 19.97
N PHE A 556 -11.59 12.10 20.56
CA PHE A 556 -11.33 13.38 19.91
C PHE A 556 -10.07 14.01 20.53
N LYS A 557 -8.99 14.10 19.76
CA LYS A 557 -7.74 14.71 20.20
C LYS A 557 -7.75 16.22 19.89
N PRO A 558 -7.43 17.10 20.86
CA PRO A 558 -7.16 18.50 20.55
C PRO A 558 -6.12 18.64 19.44
N TYR A 559 -6.32 19.64 18.58
CA TYR A 559 -5.39 19.86 17.47
C TYR A 559 -4.03 20.32 17.97
N GLU A 560 -3.00 19.67 17.47
CA GLU A 560 -1.61 20.07 17.66
C GLU A 560 -1.02 20.56 16.33
N LYS A 561 -0.44 21.75 16.35
CA LYS A 561 0.11 22.37 15.15
C LYS A 561 1.35 21.62 14.67
N PRO A 562 1.41 21.19 13.40
CA PRO A 562 2.61 20.58 12.85
C PRO A 562 3.83 21.50 12.95
N ALA A 563 5.00 20.94 13.26
CA ALA A 563 6.24 21.69 13.31
C ALA A 563 6.54 22.30 11.93
N LYS A 564 6.88 23.59 11.92
CA LYS A 564 7.34 24.25 10.69
C LYS A 564 8.80 23.92 10.40
N PRO A 565 9.20 23.80 9.13
CA PRO A 565 10.59 23.68 8.75
C PRO A 565 11.38 24.92 9.26
N LYS A 566 12.62 24.71 9.72
CA LYS A 566 13.54 25.82 10.01
C LYS A 566 13.96 26.50 8.70
N LYS A 567 14.42 27.75 8.76
CA LYS A 567 14.92 28.49 7.57
C LYS A 567 15.99 27.66 6.83
N GLY A 568 15.83 27.47 5.53
CA GLY A 568 16.71 26.64 4.68
C GLY A 568 16.50 25.14 4.82
N SER A 569 15.47 24.73 5.56
CA SER A 569 15.01 23.35 5.61
C SER A 569 13.60 23.24 5.03
N TYR A 570 13.28 22.08 4.47
CA TYR A 570 12.00 21.80 3.83
C TYR A 570 11.51 20.43 4.26
N ARG A 571 10.22 20.25 4.30
CA ARG A 571 9.63 18.93 4.49
C ARG A 571 9.81 18.11 3.21
N LEU A 572 10.39 16.94 3.32
CA LEU A 572 10.53 16.04 2.18
C LEU A 572 9.24 15.27 1.96
N ALA A 573 8.50 15.63 0.94
CA ALA A 573 7.40 14.83 0.44
C ALA A 573 7.89 13.91 -0.67
N TYR A 574 7.30 12.72 -0.76
CA TYR A 574 7.58 11.79 -1.82
C TYR A 574 6.29 11.14 -2.34
N GLY A 575 6.33 10.60 -3.52
CA GLY A 575 5.15 10.02 -4.12
C GLY A 575 5.44 9.12 -5.31
N ARG A 576 4.37 8.71 -5.96
CA ARG A 576 4.44 7.87 -7.15
C ARG A 576 4.52 8.72 -8.40
N SER A 577 5.11 8.14 -9.45
CA SER A 577 4.96 8.62 -10.82
C SER A 577 3.94 7.75 -11.58
N PRO A 578 3.36 8.25 -12.67
CA PRO A 578 2.56 7.41 -13.59
C PRO A 578 3.42 6.36 -14.29
N VAL A 579 4.72 6.59 -14.42
CA VAL A 579 5.68 5.75 -15.14
C VAL A 579 6.16 4.58 -14.28
N HIS A 580 6.66 4.83 -13.07
CA HIS A 580 7.32 3.81 -12.24
C HIS A 580 6.46 3.24 -11.11
N THR A 581 6.80 2.04 -10.66
CA THR A 581 6.20 1.37 -9.49
C THR A 581 7.24 1.26 -8.38
N HIS A 582 7.29 2.26 -7.50
CA HIS A 582 8.29 2.29 -6.40
C HIS A 582 9.68 1.92 -6.93
N GLY A 583 10.50 1.18 -6.18
CA GLY A 583 11.82 0.71 -6.61
C GLY A 583 11.85 -0.49 -7.55
N ARG A 584 10.72 -0.90 -8.17
CA ARG A 584 10.66 -2.16 -8.92
C ARG A 584 10.87 -2.04 -10.42
N THR A 585 10.73 -0.87 -10.99
CA THR A 585 10.65 -0.71 -12.44
C THR A 585 11.68 0.26 -13.03
N GLN A 586 12.58 0.81 -12.22
CA GLN A 586 13.62 1.75 -12.68
C GLN A 586 14.58 1.11 -13.67
N ASN A 587 14.77 -0.22 -13.56
CA ASN A 587 15.59 -0.98 -14.51
C ASN A 587 14.83 -1.45 -15.75
N ASN A 588 13.50 -1.27 -15.82
CA ASN A 588 12.72 -1.66 -17.00
C ASN A 588 13.07 -0.76 -18.18
N PRO A 589 13.53 -1.28 -19.33
CA PRO A 589 14.05 -0.47 -20.43
C PRO A 589 13.02 0.55 -20.95
N TYR A 590 11.76 0.15 -21.18
CA TYR A 590 10.73 1.05 -21.71
C TYR A 590 10.36 2.18 -20.74
N LEU A 591 10.31 1.87 -19.45
CA LEU A 591 9.96 2.88 -18.44
C LEU A 591 11.15 3.78 -18.11
N HIS A 592 12.35 3.25 -18.20
CA HIS A 592 13.58 4.01 -18.02
C HIS A 592 13.75 5.08 -19.13
N GLU A 593 13.42 4.78 -20.38
CA GLU A 593 13.44 5.78 -21.46
C GLU A 593 12.49 6.95 -21.21
N ILE A 594 11.31 6.68 -20.62
CA ILE A 594 10.33 7.74 -20.32
C ILE A 594 10.76 8.57 -19.12
N MET A 595 11.33 7.95 -18.09
CA MET A 595 11.74 8.60 -16.84
C MET A 595 13.00 7.92 -16.28
N PRO A 596 14.20 8.33 -16.74
CA PRO A 596 15.46 7.70 -16.32
C PRO A 596 15.85 8.01 -14.87
N GLU A 597 15.43 9.17 -14.33
CA GLU A 597 15.73 9.63 -12.98
C GLU A 597 14.60 10.48 -12.41
N ASN A 598 14.64 10.74 -11.13
CA ASN A 598 13.73 11.68 -10.46
C ASN A 598 14.36 13.07 -10.38
N THR A 599 13.52 14.07 -10.14
CA THR A 599 13.92 15.47 -9.89
C THR A 599 13.40 15.92 -8.53
N LEU A 600 14.01 16.95 -7.96
CA LEU A 600 13.52 17.60 -6.75
C LEU A 600 12.62 18.78 -7.15
N TRP A 601 11.33 18.69 -6.84
CA TRP A 601 10.40 19.81 -7.01
C TRP A 601 10.66 20.84 -5.91
N ILE A 602 10.82 22.08 -6.31
CA ILE A 602 11.09 23.23 -5.42
C ILE A 602 10.15 24.36 -5.80
N ASN A 603 9.53 24.97 -4.81
CA ASN A 603 8.69 26.15 -5.02
C ASN A 603 9.50 27.28 -5.68
N ALA A 604 8.91 28.01 -6.63
CA ALA A 604 9.60 29.02 -7.46
C ALA A 604 10.18 30.16 -6.61
N ASP A 605 9.45 30.68 -5.61
CA ASP A 605 9.93 31.73 -4.72
C ASP A 605 11.09 31.25 -3.86
N GLU A 606 11.01 30.02 -3.35
CA GLU A 606 12.11 29.40 -2.56
C GLU A 606 13.34 29.18 -3.43
N ALA A 607 13.17 28.69 -4.65
CA ALA A 607 14.26 28.50 -5.61
C ALA A 607 14.95 29.83 -5.94
N ALA A 608 14.17 30.90 -6.21
CA ALA A 608 14.70 32.24 -6.47
C ALA A 608 15.52 32.77 -5.29
N ARG A 609 15.02 32.60 -4.03
CA ARG A 609 15.76 32.99 -2.82
C ARG A 609 17.11 32.27 -2.66
N MET A 610 17.21 31.03 -3.17
CA MET A 610 18.44 30.23 -3.14
C MET A 610 19.31 30.39 -4.40
N GLY A 611 18.92 31.22 -5.37
CA GLY A 611 19.60 31.35 -6.66
C GLY A 611 19.56 30.09 -7.50
N ILE A 612 18.56 29.23 -7.32
CA ILE A 612 18.36 27.97 -8.04
C ILE A 612 17.45 28.21 -9.25
N LYS A 613 17.89 27.77 -10.40
CA LYS A 613 17.10 27.76 -11.65
C LYS A 613 16.60 26.35 -11.95
N ASN A 614 15.59 26.26 -12.82
CA ASN A 614 15.12 24.96 -13.29
C ASN A 614 16.26 24.18 -13.94
N ASN A 615 16.36 22.89 -13.62
CA ASN A 615 17.41 21.95 -14.03
C ASN A 615 18.80 22.19 -13.42
N ASP A 616 18.98 23.16 -12.51
CA ASP A 616 20.23 23.27 -11.74
C ASP A 616 20.42 22.00 -10.89
N LEU A 617 21.68 21.62 -10.69
CA LEU A 617 22.03 20.58 -9.73
C LEU A 617 21.95 21.15 -8.30
N VAL A 618 21.20 20.50 -7.44
CA VAL A 618 21.02 20.87 -6.02
C VAL A 618 21.50 19.77 -5.10
N GLN A 619 22.07 20.15 -3.98
CA GLN A 619 22.43 19.25 -2.91
C GLN A 619 21.30 19.18 -1.89
N VAL A 620 20.83 17.96 -1.61
CA VAL A 620 19.90 17.64 -0.54
C VAL A 620 20.69 17.01 0.61
N THR A 621 20.44 17.42 1.85
CA THR A 621 21.11 16.89 3.04
C THR A 621 20.09 16.57 4.10
N SER A 622 20.22 15.42 4.77
CA SER A 622 19.37 15.02 5.90
C SER A 622 19.45 16.02 7.05
N SER A 623 18.44 16.05 7.92
CA SER A 623 18.37 17.01 9.05
C SER A 623 19.56 16.94 9.97
N ASP A 624 20.11 15.75 10.21
CA ASP A 624 21.27 15.46 11.03
C ASP A 624 22.63 15.61 10.30
N GLY A 625 22.59 15.82 8.98
CA GLY A 625 23.78 15.95 8.13
C GLY A 625 24.49 14.63 7.77
N SER A 626 23.99 13.50 8.21
CA SER A 626 24.65 12.19 8.02
C SER A 626 24.56 11.69 6.57
N HIS A 627 23.56 12.14 5.82
CA HIS A 627 23.36 11.76 4.42
C HIS A 627 23.21 12.99 3.53
N SER A 628 23.86 12.97 2.38
CA SER A 628 23.64 13.98 1.34
C SER A 628 23.74 13.36 -0.07
N GLY A 629 23.11 14.04 -1.03
CA GLY A 629 23.17 13.65 -2.43
C GLY A 629 22.74 14.78 -3.33
N THR A 630 23.03 14.66 -4.63
CA THR A 630 22.72 15.66 -5.64
C THR A 630 21.60 15.18 -6.57
N ILE A 631 20.77 16.12 -7.01
CA ILE A 631 19.62 15.86 -7.88
C ILE A 631 19.30 17.12 -8.67
N HIS A 632 18.73 16.98 -9.86
CA HIS A 632 18.29 18.13 -10.65
C HIS A 632 17.03 18.75 -10.07
N ALA A 633 16.97 20.09 -10.03
CA ALA A 633 15.81 20.84 -9.54
C ALA A 633 14.74 20.92 -10.63
N TYR A 634 13.48 20.73 -10.23
CA TYR A 634 12.29 21.12 -10.99
C TYR A 634 11.61 22.28 -10.26
N VAL A 635 11.83 23.50 -10.78
CA VAL A 635 11.31 24.73 -10.18
C VAL A 635 9.88 24.98 -10.64
N THR A 636 8.94 25.17 -9.72
CA THR A 636 7.50 25.26 -10.03
C THR A 636 6.70 25.92 -8.91
N ASP A 637 5.62 26.63 -9.27
CA ASP A 637 4.62 27.16 -8.33
C ASP A 637 3.63 26.08 -7.83
N TRP A 638 3.73 24.87 -8.34
CA TRP A 638 2.79 23.80 -8.11
C TRP A 638 3.10 22.97 -6.84
N ILE A 639 3.89 23.54 -5.94
CA ILE A 639 4.24 22.92 -4.65
C ILE A 639 4.29 23.99 -3.54
N HIS A 640 3.82 23.62 -2.34
CA HIS A 640 3.84 24.52 -1.19
C HIS A 640 5.28 24.89 -0.81
N SER A 641 5.51 26.15 -0.42
CA SER A 641 6.85 26.70 -0.12
C SER A 641 7.60 25.98 1.03
N GLU A 642 6.89 25.33 1.94
CA GLU A 642 7.50 24.55 3.03
C GLU A 642 7.89 23.12 2.62
N VAL A 643 7.67 22.71 1.35
CA VAL A 643 7.81 21.33 0.88
C VAL A 643 8.77 21.26 -0.31
N VAL A 644 9.57 20.20 -0.34
CA VAL A 644 10.21 19.70 -1.55
C VAL A 644 9.72 18.29 -1.82
N PHE A 645 9.66 17.90 -3.09
CA PHE A 645 9.09 16.59 -3.47
C PHE A 645 10.02 15.86 -4.43
N MET A 646 10.14 14.55 -4.25
CA MET A 646 10.76 13.68 -5.24
C MET A 646 9.97 12.39 -5.45
N VAL A 647 10.10 11.78 -6.63
CA VAL A 647 9.49 10.49 -6.92
C VAL A 647 10.27 9.39 -6.19
N HIS A 648 9.54 8.55 -5.45
CA HIS A 648 10.07 7.44 -4.65
C HIS A 648 10.68 6.30 -5.49
N GLY A 649 11.77 5.73 -5.00
CA GLY A 649 12.32 4.46 -5.46
C GLY A 649 13.50 4.55 -6.43
N PHE A 650 14.05 5.72 -6.65
CA PHE A 650 15.30 5.95 -7.40
C PHE A 650 16.55 5.83 -6.52
N GLY A 651 17.72 6.08 -7.11
CA GLY A 651 19.01 6.04 -6.40
C GLY A 651 19.45 4.64 -6.02
N ARG A 652 19.11 3.63 -6.82
CA ARG A 652 19.43 2.22 -6.61
C ARG A 652 20.95 1.96 -6.57
N LYS A 653 21.37 1.04 -5.70
CA LYS A 653 22.78 0.70 -5.49
C LYS A 653 23.12 -0.74 -5.90
N ILE A 654 22.41 -1.30 -6.87
CA ILE A 654 22.59 -2.67 -7.37
C ILE A 654 23.27 -2.62 -8.73
N PRO A 655 24.59 -2.94 -8.84
CA PRO A 655 25.34 -2.80 -10.09
C PRO A 655 24.82 -3.66 -11.23
N TRP A 656 24.20 -4.81 -10.92
CA TRP A 656 23.65 -5.72 -11.92
C TRP A 656 22.34 -5.24 -12.55
N GLN A 657 21.80 -4.11 -12.09
CA GLN A 657 20.68 -3.40 -12.70
C GLN A 657 21.19 -2.11 -13.35
N THR A 658 21.87 -2.26 -14.50
CA THR A 658 22.71 -1.21 -15.10
C THR A 658 21.97 0.06 -15.45
N ARG A 659 20.68 -0.03 -15.84
CA ARG A 659 19.84 1.13 -16.18
C ARG A 659 19.44 1.92 -14.93
N GLY A 660 19.08 1.23 -13.85
CA GLY A 660 18.63 1.85 -12.60
C GLY A 660 19.76 2.22 -11.64
N TYR A 661 20.97 1.70 -11.87
CA TYR A 661 22.11 1.90 -10.97
C TYR A 661 22.55 3.36 -10.89
N ASN A 662 22.57 3.93 -9.68
CA ASN A 662 22.94 5.31 -9.39
C ASN A 662 22.12 6.38 -10.15
N ARG A 663 20.93 6.05 -10.65
CA ARG A 663 20.08 7.03 -11.32
C ARG A 663 19.16 7.74 -10.33
N GLY A 664 19.22 9.08 -10.34
CA GLY A 664 18.46 9.93 -9.43
C GLY A 664 18.87 9.78 -7.96
N LEU A 665 18.00 10.23 -7.05
CA LEU A 665 18.26 10.28 -5.62
C LEU A 665 17.24 9.45 -4.83
N ALA A 666 17.72 8.74 -3.81
CA ALA A 666 16.90 7.88 -2.97
C ALA A 666 16.31 8.67 -1.79
N ASP A 667 14.99 8.85 -1.78
CA ASP A 667 14.25 9.54 -0.73
C ASP A 667 14.39 8.88 0.65
N TYR A 668 14.28 7.57 0.74
CA TYR A 668 14.34 6.79 1.99
C TYR A 668 15.67 6.92 2.75
N ARG A 669 16.75 7.34 2.10
CA ARG A 669 18.04 7.58 2.74
C ARG A 669 18.10 8.85 3.59
N PHE A 670 17.14 9.76 3.39
CA PHE A 670 17.01 10.99 4.18
C PHE A 670 16.11 10.81 5.40
N GLU A 671 15.39 9.69 5.47
CA GLU A 671 14.43 9.38 6.52
C GLU A 671 15.10 8.81 7.78
N ILE A 672 16.12 9.50 8.27
CA ILE A 672 16.94 9.08 9.42
C ILE A 672 16.13 9.17 10.72
N GLY A 673 16.17 8.12 11.54
CA GLY A 673 15.49 8.05 12.84
C GLY A 673 13.97 7.91 12.78
N LEU A 674 13.38 7.87 11.58
CA LEU A 674 11.92 7.77 11.44
C LEU A 674 11.34 6.38 11.74
N LEU A 675 12.15 5.35 11.94
CA LEU A 675 11.64 4.06 12.44
C LEU A 675 10.93 4.21 13.80
N ASP A 676 11.41 5.13 14.63
CA ASP A 676 10.85 5.42 15.96
C ASP A 676 9.80 6.55 15.96
N ASP A 677 9.62 7.27 14.83
CA ASP A 677 8.60 8.30 14.68
C ASP A 677 7.36 7.72 13.96
N TYR A 678 6.39 7.30 14.75
CA TYR A 678 5.14 6.71 14.27
C TYR A 678 3.92 7.28 14.99
N ASP A 679 2.77 7.15 14.38
CA ASP A 679 1.49 7.51 15.00
C ASP A 679 1.17 6.54 16.16
N PRO A 680 1.04 7.02 17.40
CA PRO A 680 0.89 6.14 18.56
C PRO A 680 -0.44 5.37 18.57
N VAL A 681 -1.47 5.88 17.91
CA VAL A 681 -2.80 5.26 17.83
C VAL A 681 -2.91 4.34 16.62
N GLY A 682 -2.45 4.79 15.48
CA GLY A 682 -2.57 4.06 14.21
C GLY A 682 -1.42 3.10 13.94
N GLY A 683 -0.22 3.38 14.44
CA GLY A 683 1.00 2.60 14.22
C GLY A 683 1.63 2.79 12.85
N GLY A 684 1.24 3.82 12.11
CA GLY A 684 1.88 4.17 10.83
C GLY A 684 3.11 5.03 11.05
N ILE A 685 4.22 4.74 10.34
CA ILE A 685 5.46 5.53 10.39
C ILE A 685 5.20 6.92 9.81
N ALA A 686 5.71 7.96 10.48
CA ALA A 686 5.50 9.37 10.13
C ALA A 686 6.47 9.85 9.04
N LEU A 687 6.50 9.18 7.91
CA LEU A 687 7.47 9.41 6.82
C LEU A 687 7.46 10.85 6.29
N LEU A 688 6.32 11.55 6.35
CA LEU A 688 6.19 12.95 5.92
C LEU A 688 6.64 13.96 6.99
N ASN A 689 7.16 13.49 8.14
CA ASN A 689 7.84 14.35 9.10
C ASN A 689 9.34 14.56 8.76
N CYS A 690 9.84 13.88 7.73
CA CYS A 690 11.20 14.02 7.24
C CYS A 690 11.51 15.48 6.85
N MET A 691 12.61 16.03 7.38
CA MET A 691 13.10 17.36 7.05
C MET A 691 14.47 17.26 6.37
N VAL A 692 14.65 18.05 5.32
CA VAL A 692 15.92 18.11 4.58
C VAL A 692 16.37 19.56 4.37
N LYS A 693 17.67 19.76 4.24
CA LYS A 693 18.26 21.03 3.80
C LYS A 693 18.52 20.95 2.30
N VAL A 694 18.30 22.06 1.60
CA VAL A 694 18.53 22.18 0.15
C VAL A 694 19.38 23.40 -0.11
N LYS A 695 20.38 23.25 -0.97
CA LYS A 695 21.19 24.35 -1.50
C LYS A 695 21.59 24.06 -2.94
N LYS A 696 21.97 25.12 -3.68
CA LYS A 696 22.60 24.96 -5.00
C LYS A 696 23.87 24.13 -4.85
N ALA A 697 24.08 23.15 -5.68
CA ALA A 697 25.34 22.43 -5.74
C ALA A 697 26.42 23.36 -6.32
N SER A 698 27.61 23.31 -5.74
CA SER A 698 28.78 24.07 -6.21
C SER A 698 29.35 23.47 -7.49
#